data_e79ddd6694b374383c00f455b28921f6
#
_entry.id   e79ddd6694b374383c00f455b28921f6
#
_cell.length_a   1.000
_cell.length_b   1.000
_cell.length_c   1.000
_cell.angle_alpha   90.00
_cell.angle_beta   90.00
_cell.angle_gamma   90.00
#
_symmetry.space_group_name_H-M   'P 1'
#
loop_
_entity.id
_entity.type
_entity.pdbx_description
1 polymer ?
#
loop_
_entity_poly.entity_id
_entity_poly.type
_entity_poly.pdbx_seq_one_letter_code
_entity_poly.pdbx_strand_id
1 'polypeptide(L)'
;MKYLPCILFLLIMADMIAQDTQNDSITRLDEVVLTQDAIPKKATGITVSSKIAGQTFERFNPIDIPSAINLISGVYILSGAINTNRITVRGMGARTPYGTNKLRMYFNGIPVTNGTGSSTIEAYDFENLGAVEVIKGPKASAFGANLGGAILLDTKASVQDRTQLINSFTIGSYNMLKDNLTFSHSENGLDISLSYNHLETDGYRQNSQFQRDGLLLNTKLRTGQKSSLALLVNYIDYTAHIPSSINLTDFEEDPTRAPSNWLESQGYEANKYILTGLSHTYQFSEQLQNTTSIFYTYLDHYEPRPFDILDEFTNGYGFRSRFAGNWGKADISFGGEFYRDEYHWGTFENLYEKNNGNGSLQGSQLSDNSEFRRQFNLFGTFTYPITERFSGQVGLNWNKTHYDFRDLFGDGSDNASAKRDFDAILLPNVGLSYQIRNGSIYANVSRGFSNPSLEETLTPGGVINPDIAQETGTNYELGTEWMLLHKKLGVNLTAYRMDVKNLLVAQRVGEDQYIGRNAGKTRHQGVEIDLQYRGKLSSSVTFSPYLSYTLNDHNFVDFVDGDNNYSGNPLTGVPKNRLSSGIDFRHSNGLRLNLTHQFVDDIPITDSNSISSDSFNVFHTKLGFRTSLLSHISLGINAGVNNIFDTNYAQSVLINAVGFGGAQPRYYYPGNGRNYFGGLQLNYVF
;
A
#
# COMPACT_ATOMS: atom_id res chain seq x y z
N MET A 1 -32.38 8.62 5.18
CA MET A 1 -31.50 9.59 5.87
C MET A 1 -30.10 9.71 5.25
N LYS A 2 -29.83 9.06 4.09
CA LYS A 2 -28.49 9.01 3.42
C LYS A 2 -28.03 10.34 2.80
N TYR A 3 -28.87 11.36 2.66
CA TYR A 3 -28.54 12.65 2.01
C TYR A 3 -28.55 13.85 2.97
N LEU A 4 -28.64 13.62 4.27
CA LEU A 4 -28.71 14.67 5.29
C LEU A 4 -27.46 15.59 5.32
N PRO A 5 -26.22 15.12 5.10
CA PRO A 5 -25.05 15.99 5.11
C PRO A 5 -25.03 17.01 3.97
N CYS A 6 -25.45 16.60 2.75
CA CYS A 6 -25.47 17.50 1.60
C CYS A 6 -26.57 18.58 1.73
N ILE A 7 -27.70 18.26 2.35
CA ILE A 7 -28.79 19.21 2.59
C ILE A 7 -28.43 20.18 3.72
N LEU A 8 -27.76 19.71 4.76
CA LEU A 8 -27.28 20.54 5.87
C LEU A 8 -26.21 21.55 5.41
N PHE A 9 -25.35 21.14 4.48
CA PHE A 9 -24.33 22.01 3.87
C PHE A 9 -24.94 23.13 3.03
N LEU A 10 -25.98 22.84 2.25
CA LEU A 10 -26.72 23.85 1.47
C LEU A 10 -27.50 24.84 2.34
N LEU A 11 -28.04 24.42 3.49
CA LEU A 11 -28.74 25.27 4.44
C LEU A 11 -27.80 26.22 5.22
N ILE A 12 -26.60 25.75 5.57
CA ILE A 12 -25.57 26.58 6.22
C ILE A 12 -25.04 27.67 5.27
N MET A 13 -24.98 27.39 3.95
CA MET A 13 -24.58 28.36 2.95
C MET A 13 -25.61 29.48 2.73
N ALA A 14 -26.91 29.25 2.97
CA ALA A 14 -27.96 30.25 2.79
C ALA A 14 -27.92 31.36 3.84
N ASP A 15 -27.46 31.08 5.05
CA ASP A 15 -27.39 32.07 6.14
C ASP A 15 -26.10 32.91 6.14
N MET A 16 -25.07 32.53 5.35
CA MET A 16 -23.79 33.25 5.31
C MET A 16 -23.70 34.34 4.21
N ILE A 17 -24.70 34.49 3.37
CA ILE A 17 -24.68 35.49 2.26
C ILE A 17 -25.04 36.92 2.72
N ALA A 18 -25.36 37.13 4.01
CA ALA A 18 -25.82 38.39 4.55
C ALA A 18 -24.84 39.05 5.53
N GLN A 19 -23.58 39.28 5.12
CA GLN A 19 -22.72 40.23 5.82
C GLN A 19 -21.79 40.99 4.91
N ASP A 20 -21.74 42.25 5.18
CA ASP A 20 -21.38 43.46 4.46
C ASP A 20 -19.96 43.58 3.88
N THR A 21 -19.91 44.29 2.78
CA THR A 21 -18.72 44.79 2.07
C THR A 21 -17.92 45.77 2.90
N GLN A 22 -16.65 45.45 3.20
CA GLN A 22 -15.60 46.45 3.30
C GLN A 22 -14.49 46.18 2.31
N ASN A 23 -14.20 47.16 1.48
CA ASN A 23 -13.10 47.19 0.54
C ASN A 23 -11.78 46.97 1.23
N ASP A 24 -11.10 45.87 0.87
CA ASP A 24 -9.67 45.82 1.00
C ASP A 24 -9.03 45.21 -0.26
N SER A 25 -7.92 45.83 -0.63
CA SER A 25 -7.14 45.63 -1.82
C SER A 25 -7.06 44.15 -2.25
N ILE A 26 -7.44 43.89 -3.51
CA ILE A 26 -7.25 42.66 -4.23
C ILE A 26 -5.77 42.31 -4.19
N THR A 27 -5.34 41.63 -3.14
CA THR A 27 -4.17 40.79 -3.19
C THR A 27 -4.63 39.58 -4.03
N ARG A 28 -4.22 39.54 -5.30
CA ARG A 28 -4.25 38.31 -6.07
C ARG A 28 -3.65 37.26 -5.13
N LEU A 29 -4.48 36.32 -4.67
CA LEU A 29 -4.00 35.04 -4.18
C LEU A 29 -3.21 34.49 -5.35
N ASP A 30 -1.89 34.76 -5.35
CA ASP A 30 -0.97 33.88 -6.08
C ASP A 30 -1.38 32.49 -5.62
N GLU A 31 -1.93 31.74 -6.55
CA GLU A 31 -2.12 30.31 -6.38
C GLU A 31 -0.82 29.84 -5.74
N VAL A 32 -0.85 29.51 -4.46
CA VAL A 32 0.22 28.74 -3.85
C VAL A 32 0.12 27.41 -4.58
N VAL A 33 0.59 27.44 -5.81
CA VAL A 33 1.06 26.25 -6.48
C VAL A 33 2.11 25.77 -5.52
N LEU A 34 1.70 24.85 -4.63
CA LEU A 34 2.63 23.94 -4.02
C LEU A 34 3.30 23.24 -5.21
N THR A 35 4.26 23.93 -5.79
CA THR A 35 5.22 23.43 -6.76
C THR A 35 6.16 22.48 -6.01
N GLN A 36 5.56 21.49 -5.37
CA GLN A 36 6.22 20.32 -4.88
C GLN A 36 5.58 19.08 -5.52
N ASP A 37 5.45 19.11 -6.84
CA ASP A 37 6.10 18.07 -7.61
C ASP A 37 7.61 18.34 -7.50
N ALA A 38 8.10 18.47 -6.30
CA ALA A 38 9.51 18.51 -6.04
C ALA A 38 10.01 17.13 -6.38
N ILE A 39 10.63 16.99 -7.53
CA ILE A 39 11.73 16.05 -7.67
C ILE A 39 12.47 16.10 -6.34
N PRO A 40 12.63 14.97 -5.65
CA PRO A 40 12.96 14.96 -4.24
C PRO A 40 14.10 15.94 -3.95
N LYS A 41 13.90 16.86 -3.02
CA LYS A 41 15.01 17.63 -2.45
C LYS A 41 16.04 16.60 -2.06
N LYS A 42 17.28 16.77 -2.58
CA LYS A 42 18.51 16.06 -2.24
C LYS A 42 18.32 15.21 -0.99
N ALA A 43 18.02 13.94 -1.15
CA ALA A 43 18.16 13.03 -0.04
C ALA A 43 19.64 13.08 0.34
N THR A 44 19.95 13.67 1.48
CA THR A 44 21.30 13.65 2.04
C THR A 44 21.67 12.21 2.43
N GLY A 45 20.71 11.29 2.38
CA GLY A 45 20.89 9.87 2.64
C GLY A 45 21.11 9.05 1.36
N ILE A 46 21.88 8.00 1.48
CA ILE A 46 22.19 7.02 0.44
C ILE A 46 21.02 6.05 0.21
N THR A 47 20.01 6.11 1.09
CA THR A 47 18.78 5.34 0.94
C THR A 47 17.83 6.08 0.00
N VAL A 48 17.85 5.69 -1.26
CA VAL A 48 16.94 6.22 -2.27
C VAL A 48 15.57 5.56 -2.10
N SER A 49 14.53 6.39 -2.03
CA SER A 49 13.12 5.99 -1.99
C SER A 49 12.39 6.53 -3.20
N SER A 50 11.29 5.89 -3.58
CA SER A 50 10.37 6.39 -4.59
C SER A 50 9.15 7.00 -3.91
N LYS A 51 8.84 8.28 -4.20
CA LYS A 51 7.76 9.01 -3.56
C LYS A 51 6.72 9.45 -4.58
N ILE A 52 5.45 9.18 -4.29
CA ILE A 52 4.28 9.70 -4.99
C ILE A 52 3.65 10.78 -4.10
N ALA A 53 3.55 11.99 -4.62
CA ALA A 53 2.85 13.08 -3.95
C ALA A 53 1.34 12.97 -4.12
N GLY A 54 0.56 13.52 -3.17
CA GLY A 54 -0.90 13.49 -3.19
C GLY A 54 -1.54 13.98 -4.50
N GLN A 55 -0.93 14.97 -5.15
CA GLN A 55 -1.39 15.48 -6.46
C GLN A 55 -1.30 14.42 -7.59
N THR A 56 -0.45 13.41 -7.47
CA THR A 56 -0.35 12.34 -8.46
C THR A 56 -1.57 11.44 -8.41
N PHE A 57 -2.18 11.26 -7.23
CA PHE A 57 -3.42 10.48 -7.08
C PHE A 57 -4.60 11.13 -7.80
N GLU A 58 -4.58 12.45 -7.98
CA GLU A 58 -5.61 13.19 -8.74
C GLU A 58 -5.66 12.80 -10.23
N ARG A 59 -4.65 12.08 -10.76
CA ARG A 59 -4.62 11.57 -12.15
C ARG A 59 -5.61 10.44 -12.38
N PHE A 60 -5.92 9.68 -11.35
CA PHE A 60 -6.68 8.45 -11.41
C PHE A 60 -8.11 8.62 -10.91
N ASN A 61 -8.92 7.58 -11.10
CA ASN A 61 -10.17 7.42 -10.38
C ASN A 61 -9.86 7.36 -8.88
N PRO A 62 -10.61 8.07 -8.02
CA PRO A 62 -10.32 8.10 -6.57
C PRO A 62 -10.44 6.74 -5.85
N ILE A 63 -10.96 5.71 -6.50
CA ILE A 63 -10.98 4.33 -5.98
C ILE A 63 -9.86 3.44 -6.54
N ASP A 64 -9.14 3.88 -7.57
CA ASP A 64 -8.09 3.09 -8.24
C ASP A 64 -6.71 3.37 -7.63
N ILE A 65 -6.52 2.86 -6.43
CA ILE A 65 -5.27 2.92 -5.68
C ILE A 65 -4.14 2.14 -6.35
N PRO A 66 -4.38 0.90 -6.86
CA PRO A 66 -3.35 0.12 -7.51
C PRO A 66 -2.69 0.85 -8.67
N SER A 67 -3.45 1.48 -9.55
CA SER A 67 -2.91 2.21 -10.70
C SER A 67 -1.99 3.36 -10.30
N ALA A 68 -2.31 4.06 -9.20
CA ALA A 68 -1.47 5.15 -8.71
C ALA A 68 -0.13 4.64 -8.14
N ILE A 69 -0.14 3.57 -7.35
CA ILE A 69 1.08 2.99 -6.77
C ILE A 69 1.91 2.26 -7.84
N ASN A 70 1.26 1.67 -8.83
CA ASN A 70 1.91 1.02 -9.97
C ASN A 70 2.68 2.00 -10.87
N LEU A 71 2.64 3.31 -10.61
CA LEU A 71 3.57 4.29 -11.18
C LEU A 71 4.99 4.18 -10.62
N ILE A 72 5.20 3.48 -9.52
CA ILE A 72 6.54 3.27 -8.95
C ILE A 72 7.19 2.07 -9.65
N SER A 73 8.35 2.26 -10.26
CA SER A 73 9.14 1.16 -10.79
C SER A 73 9.50 0.14 -9.70
N GLY A 74 9.50 -1.14 -10.04
CA GLY A 74 9.78 -2.23 -9.08
C GLY A 74 8.66 -2.51 -8.06
N VAL A 75 7.55 -1.76 -8.05
CA VAL A 75 6.37 -2.01 -7.22
C VAL A 75 5.22 -2.47 -8.09
N TYR A 76 4.55 -3.55 -7.72
CA TYR A 76 3.36 -4.03 -8.42
C TYR A 76 2.30 -4.47 -7.44
N ILE A 77 1.13 -3.84 -7.51
CA ILE A 77 -0.07 -4.25 -6.81
C ILE A 77 -0.94 -5.04 -7.78
N LEU A 78 -1.20 -6.28 -7.40
CA LEU A 78 -2.17 -7.16 -8.04
C LEU A 78 -3.46 -7.09 -7.22
N SER A 79 -4.56 -6.72 -7.83
CA SER A 79 -5.87 -6.58 -7.16
C SER A 79 -6.88 -7.54 -7.78
N GLY A 80 -7.55 -8.32 -6.96
CA GLY A 80 -8.62 -9.23 -7.43
C GLY A 80 -10.00 -8.58 -7.37
N ALA A 81 -10.22 -7.72 -6.39
CA ALA A 81 -11.38 -6.88 -6.16
C ALA A 81 -10.96 -5.70 -5.29
N ILE A 82 -11.86 -4.78 -4.98
CA ILE A 82 -11.57 -3.72 -4.02
C ILE A 82 -11.25 -4.38 -2.67
N ASN A 83 -10.13 -4.01 -2.07
CA ASN A 83 -9.60 -4.54 -0.81
C ASN A 83 -8.96 -5.95 -0.86
N THR A 84 -9.04 -6.65 -1.97
CA THR A 84 -8.36 -7.93 -2.18
C THR A 84 -7.12 -7.70 -3.03
N ASN A 85 -6.02 -7.32 -2.39
CA ASN A 85 -4.78 -6.99 -3.09
C ASN A 85 -3.56 -7.73 -2.55
N ARG A 86 -2.53 -7.75 -3.37
CA ARG A 86 -1.20 -8.25 -3.05
C ARG A 86 -0.15 -7.26 -3.54
N ILE A 87 0.63 -6.70 -2.63
CA ILE A 87 1.70 -5.77 -2.99
C ILE A 87 3.01 -6.54 -3.13
N THR A 88 3.67 -6.37 -4.25
CA THR A 88 5.00 -6.91 -4.48
C THR A 88 6.01 -5.80 -4.72
N VAL A 89 7.20 -5.96 -4.16
CA VAL A 89 8.33 -5.07 -4.41
C VAL A 89 9.49 -5.90 -4.92
N ARG A 90 9.89 -5.70 -6.19
CA ARG A 90 10.93 -6.50 -6.85
C ARG A 90 10.63 -8.01 -6.78
N GLY A 91 9.37 -8.37 -6.97
CA GLY A 91 8.88 -9.76 -6.88
C GLY A 91 8.80 -10.35 -5.48
N MET A 92 9.26 -9.64 -4.43
CA MET A 92 9.04 -10.05 -3.05
C MET A 92 7.56 -9.93 -2.71
N GLY A 93 6.96 -11.01 -2.18
CA GLY A 93 5.53 -11.13 -1.93
C GLY A 93 4.72 -11.73 -3.09
N ALA A 94 5.31 -12.03 -4.25
CA ALA A 94 4.59 -12.59 -5.39
C ALA A 94 3.97 -13.96 -5.12
N ARG A 95 4.54 -14.72 -4.20
CA ARG A 95 4.07 -16.06 -3.81
C ARG A 95 3.15 -16.09 -2.59
N THR A 96 2.92 -14.94 -1.96
CA THR A 96 1.90 -14.84 -0.90
C THR A 96 0.53 -14.95 -1.54
N PRO A 97 -0.39 -15.79 -1.02
CA PRO A 97 -1.73 -15.90 -1.60
C PRO A 97 -2.48 -14.58 -1.55
N TYR A 98 -2.46 -13.92 -0.40
CA TYR A 98 -3.14 -12.66 -0.12
C TYR A 98 -2.25 -11.73 0.70
N GLY A 99 -2.58 -10.43 0.69
CA GLY A 99 -1.97 -9.42 1.54
C GLY A 99 -0.50 -9.12 1.21
N THR A 100 0.18 -8.55 2.18
CA THR A 100 1.55 -8.06 2.06
C THR A 100 2.29 -8.30 3.36
N ASN A 101 3.01 -9.42 3.46
CA ASN A 101 3.78 -9.80 4.66
C ASN A 101 5.30 -9.71 4.48
N LYS A 102 5.78 -9.41 3.27
CA LYS A 102 7.22 -9.31 2.97
C LYS A 102 7.76 -7.89 3.06
N LEU A 103 6.92 -6.93 3.39
CA LEU A 103 7.27 -5.53 3.62
C LEU A 103 6.53 -4.99 4.84
N ARG A 104 6.93 -3.82 5.32
CA ARG A 104 6.25 -3.12 6.39
C ARG A 104 5.60 -1.85 5.92
N MET A 105 4.45 -1.53 6.52
CA MET A 105 3.75 -0.29 6.27
C MET A 105 3.69 0.56 7.53
N TYR A 106 3.87 1.87 7.35
CA TYR A 106 3.81 2.88 8.40
C TYR A 106 2.88 4.00 7.98
N PHE A 107 2.07 4.48 8.92
CA PHE A 107 1.22 5.66 8.73
C PHE A 107 1.68 6.77 9.69
N ASN A 108 2.16 7.90 9.16
CA ASN A 108 2.82 8.96 9.93
C ASN A 108 3.91 8.43 10.88
N GLY A 109 4.66 7.41 10.44
CA GLY A 109 5.72 6.76 11.20
C GLY A 109 5.25 5.73 12.24
N ILE A 110 3.96 5.44 12.34
CA ILE A 110 3.37 4.41 13.20
C ILE A 110 3.20 3.14 12.40
N PRO A 111 3.65 1.95 12.89
CA PRO A 111 3.41 0.68 12.22
C PRO A 111 1.91 0.38 12.07
N VAL A 112 1.49 -0.08 10.89
CA VAL A 112 0.09 -0.44 10.59
C VAL A 112 -0.08 -1.90 10.17
N THR A 113 0.98 -2.70 10.28
CA THR A 113 0.94 -4.14 10.02
C THR A 113 0.15 -4.84 11.13
N ASN A 114 -0.77 -5.72 10.77
CA ASN A 114 -1.59 -6.48 11.72
C ASN A 114 -0.84 -7.68 12.33
N GLY A 115 -1.50 -8.43 13.22
CA GLY A 115 -0.97 -9.61 13.91
C GLY A 115 -0.56 -10.75 12.96
N THR A 116 -1.20 -10.86 11.80
CA THR A 116 -0.84 -11.85 10.77
C THR A 116 0.43 -11.48 9.99
N GLY A 117 0.95 -10.26 10.20
CA GLY A 117 2.07 -9.69 9.45
C GLY A 117 1.66 -9.02 8.15
N SER A 118 0.37 -8.97 7.84
CA SER A 118 -0.17 -8.34 6.64
C SER A 118 -0.44 -6.86 6.80
N SER A 119 -0.44 -6.16 5.68
CA SER A 119 -0.81 -4.75 5.57
C SER A 119 -1.63 -4.54 4.31
N THR A 120 -2.79 -3.88 4.44
CA THR A 120 -3.72 -3.62 3.34
C THR A 120 -3.72 -2.13 3.03
N ILE A 121 -3.13 -1.74 1.89
CA ILE A 121 -3.01 -0.32 1.52
C ILE A 121 -4.35 0.27 1.09
N GLU A 122 -5.22 -0.51 0.49
CA GLU A 122 -6.54 -0.09 -0.01
C GLU A 122 -7.54 0.19 1.11
N ALA A 123 -7.22 -0.21 2.35
CA ALA A 123 -8.01 0.16 3.52
C ALA A 123 -8.00 1.67 3.78
N TYR A 124 -6.97 2.41 3.30
CA TYR A 124 -6.83 3.84 3.52
C TYR A 124 -7.38 4.65 2.36
N ASP A 125 -8.01 5.80 2.65
CA ASP A 125 -8.47 6.71 1.60
C ASP A 125 -7.32 7.58 1.10
N PHE A 126 -6.99 7.45 -0.19
CA PHE A 126 -5.88 8.18 -0.82
C PHE A 126 -6.13 9.67 -0.98
N GLU A 127 -7.40 10.10 -0.97
CA GLU A 127 -7.70 11.53 -0.98
C GLU A 127 -7.24 12.24 0.30
N ASN A 128 -6.97 11.47 1.37
CA ASN A 128 -6.47 11.97 2.65
C ASN A 128 -4.94 11.87 2.78
N LEU A 129 -4.26 11.19 1.83
CA LEU A 129 -2.82 11.07 1.83
C LEU A 129 -2.13 12.24 1.13
N GLY A 130 -1.11 12.79 1.78
CA GLY A 130 -0.21 13.78 1.23
C GLY A 130 0.90 13.15 0.40
N ALA A 131 1.33 11.94 0.77
CA ALA A 131 2.33 11.17 0.04
C ALA A 131 2.28 9.68 0.36
N VAL A 132 2.75 8.88 -0.59
CA VAL A 132 3.18 7.50 -0.38
C VAL A 132 4.64 7.39 -0.79
N GLU A 133 5.48 6.89 0.11
CA GLU A 133 6.90 6.69 -0.14
C GLU A 133 7.22 5.20 -0.01
N VAL A 134 7.93 4.64 -0.99
CA VAL A 134 8.35 3.25 -0.99
C VAL A 134 9.87 3.17 -0.94
N ILE A 135 10.39 2.54 0.11
CA ILE A 135 11.79 2.19 0.26
C ILE A 135 11.94 0.74 -0.20
N LYS A 136 12.47 0.55 -1.40
CA LYS A 136 12.57 -0.76 -2.04
C LYS A 136 13.74 -1.58 -1.51
N GLY A 137 13.47 -2.82 -1.07
CA GLY A 137 14.47 -3.73 -0.52
C GLY A 137 14.91 -3.40 0.91
N PRO A 138 15.82 -4.20 1.49
CA PRO A 138 16.13 -4.20 2.93
C PRO A 138 17.04 -3.06 3.41
N LYS A 139 17.20 -1.99 2.66
CA LYS A 139 18.01 -0.83 3.02
C LYS A 139 17.37 0.11 4.05
N ALA A 140 16.12 -0.14 4.40
CA ALA A 140 15.36 0.65 5.37
C ALA A 140 15.60 0.21 6.81
N SER A 141 16.82 0.35 7.34
CA SER A 141 17.18 -0.11 8.69
C SER A 141 16.20 0.39 9.77
N ALA A 142 15.77 1.65 9.68
CA ALA A 142 14.82 2.27 10.61
C ALA A 142 13.38 1.74 10.51
N PHE A 143 13.08 0.92 9.51
CA PHE A 143 11.75 0.37 9.22
C PHE A 143 11.75 -1.16 9.13
N GLY A 144 12.58 -1.82 9.93
CA GLY A 144 12.57 -3.26 10.14
C GLY A 144 13.40 -4.08 9.14
N ALA A 145 14.01 -3.48 8.10
CA ALA A 145 14.87 -4.15 7.11
C ALA A 145 14.24 -5.39 6.46
N ASN A 146 12.94 -5.36 6.19
CA ASN A 146 12.23 -6.44 5.49
C ASN A 146 12.71 -6.56 4.03
N LEU A 147 12.63 -7.78 3.47
CA LEU A 147 13.12 -8.08 2.11
C LEU A 147 12.46 -7.21 1.03
N GLY A 148 11.15 -6.99 1.10
CA GLY A 148 10.44 -6.07 0.20
C GLY A 148 10.68 -4.59 0.51
N GLY A 149 11.11 -4.27 1.74
CA GLY A 149 11.33 -2.90 2.19
C GLY A 149 10.20 -2.33 3.04
N ALA A 150 9.86 -1.05 2.82
CA ALA A 150 8.83 -0.37 3.58
C ALA A 150 7.99 0.58 2.72
N ILE A 151 6.71 0.71 3.06
CA ILE A 151 5.78 1.70 2.52
C ILE A 151 5.44 2.69 3.64
N LEU A 152 5.63 3.96 3.37
CA LEU A 152 5.36 5.05 4.30
C LEU A 152 4.19 5.87 3.75
N LEU A 153 3.12 5.97 4.53
CA LEU A 153 1.95 6.75 4.25
C LEU A 153 2.00 8.02 5.10
N ASP A 154 1.94 9.18 4.47
CA ASP A 154 1.88 10.46 5.15
C ASP A 154 0.53 11.12 4.89
N THR A 155 -0.10 11.68 5.93
CA THR A 155 -1.31 12.50 5.80
C THR A 155 -1.02 13.82 5.08
N LYS A 156 -2.05 14.42 4.48
CA LYS A 156 -1.94 15.79 3.97
C LYS A 156 -1.61 16.76 5.10
N ALA A 157 -0.62 17.62 4.85
CA ALA A 157 -0.33 18.73 5.75
C ALA A 157 -1.43 19.81 5.64
N SER A 158 -1.85 20.38 6.76
CA SER A 158 -2.71 21.57 6.76
C SER A 158 -1.95 22.77 6.18
N VAL A 159 -2.66 23.65 5.49
CA VAL A 159 -2.06 24.90 4.98
C VAL A 159 -1.96 25.87 6.15
N GLN A 160 -0.76 26.41 6.38
CA GLN A 160 -0.49 27.30 7.50
C GLN A 160 -1.38 28.55 7.46
N ASP A 161 -1.80 29.01 8.64
CA ASP A 161 -2.65 30.19 8.85
C ASP A 161 -3.95 30.15 8.02
N ARG A 162 -4.56 28.96 7.96
CA ARG A 162 -5.77 28.74 7.16
C ARG A 162 -6.73 27.77 7.82
N THR A 163 -8.01 28.09 7.74
CA THR A 163 -9.13 27.17 8.01
C THR A 163 -9.86 26.90 6.71
N GLN A 164 -10.12 25.65 6.39
CA GLN A 164 -10.81 25.26 5.16
C GLN A 164 -11.67 24.02 5.34
N LEU A 165 -12.71 23.95 4.53
CA LEU A 165 -13.58 22.79 4.38
C LEU A 165 -13.57 22.36 2.92
N ILE A 166 -13.22 21.11 2.67
CA ILE A 166 -13.16 20.53 1.32
C ILE A 166 -14.14 19.36 1.27
N ASN A 167 -15.03 19.37 0.29
CA ASN A 167 -15.85 18.22 -0.04
C ASN A 167 -15.53 17.77 -1.46
N SER A 168 -15.28 16.47 -1.63
CA SER A 168 -15.04 15.81 -2.93
C SER A 168 -16.08 14.73 -3.10
N PHE A 169 -16.95 14.89 -4.08
CA PHE A 169 -18.01 13.96 -4.42
C PHE A 169 -17.76 13.36 -5.80
N THR A 170 -17.82 12.04 -5.93
CA THR A 170 -17.58 11.32 -7.20
C THR A 170 -18.64 10.25 -7.38
N ILE A 171 -19.16 10.12 -8.59
CA ILE A 171 -20.05 9.05 -9.04
C ILE A 171 -19.43 8.34 -10.24
N GLY A 172 -19.83 7.10 -10.48
CA GLY A 172 -19.30 6.35 -11.62
C GLY A 172 -20.11 5.14 -12.00
N SER A 173 -19.57 4.37 -12.94
CA SER A 173 -20.12 3.07 -13.33
C SER A 173 -20.25 2.14 -12.13
N TYR A 174 -21.13 1.15 -12.25
CA TYR A 174 -21.41 0.16 -11.20
C TYR A 174 -21.99 0.79 -9.92
N ASN A 175 -22.85 1.79 -10.08
CA ASN A 175 -23.49 2.55 -9.00
C ASN A 175 -22.47 3.12 -7.99
N MET A 176 -21.25 3.39 -8.44
CA MET A 176 -20.19 3.94 -7.59
C MET A 176 -20.58 5.34 -7.09
N LEU A 177 -20.54 5.51 -5.78
CA LEU A 177 -20.66 6.79 -5.09
C LEU A 177 -19.52 6.91 -4.08
N LYS A 178 -18.77 8.01 -4.15
CA LYS A 178 -17.74 8.34 -3.16
C LYS A 178 -17.92 9.77 -2.69
N ASP A 179 -17.92 9.98 -1.38
CA ASP A 179 -17.91 11.29 -0.74
C ASP A 179 -16.74 11.39 0.24
N ASN A 180 -16.01 12.49 0.20
CA ASN A 180 -14.92 12.77 1.14
C ASN A 180 -15.03 14.22 1.62
N LEU A 181 -15.30 14.40 2.91
CA LEU A 181 -15.40 15.70 3.58
C LEU A 181 -14.19 15.87 4.50
N THR A 182 -13.40 16.92 4.26
CA THR A 182 -12.22 17.24 5.07
C THR A 182 -12.32 18.65 5.62
N PHE A 183 -12.26 18.77 6.95
CA PHE A 183 -12.02 20.01 7.65
C PHE A 183 -10.54 20.11 8.02
N SER A 184 -9.91 21.25 7.79
CA SER A 184 -8.55 21.51 8.26
C SER A 184 -8.39 22.91 8.80
N HIS A 185 -7.61 23.03 9.88
CA HIS A 185 -7.27 24.27 10.55
C HIS A 185 -5.80 24.26 10.94
N SER A 186 -5.10 25.34 10.67
CA SER A 186 -3.69 25.52 11.05
C SER A 186 -3.45 26.94 11.46
N GLU A 187 -3.23 27.19 12.74
CA GLU A 187 -2.96 28.49 13.31
C GLU A 187 -2.24 28.36 14.66
N ASN A 188 -1.35 29.30 14.98
CA ASN A 188 -0.71 29.44 16.29
C ASN A 188 -0.03 28.15 16.81
N GLY A 189 0.46 27.28 15.92
CA GLY A 189 1.13 26.02 16.25
C GLY A 189 0.17 24.87 16.55
N LEU A 190 -1.12 25.03 16.26
CA LEU A 190 -2.11 23.98 16.23
C LEU A 190 -2.44 23.64 14.77
N ASP A 191 -2.23 22.39 14.37
CA ASP A 191 -2.68 21.85 13.10
C ASP A 191 -3.72 20.76 13.39
N ILE A 192 -4.89 20.83 12.76
CA ILE A 192 -5.95 19.83 12.84
C ILE A 192 -6.41 19.50 11.42
N SER A 193 -6.57 18.22 11.13
CA SER A 193 -7.26 17.73 9.95
C SER A 193 -8.20 16.60 10.36
N LEU A 194 -9.48 16.75 10.04
CA LEU A 194 -10.52 15.76 10.27
C LEU A 194 -11.17 15.44 8.93
N SER A 195 -11.14 14.20 8.53
CA SER A 195 -11.74 13.72 7.29
C SER A 195 -12.73 12.60 7.56
N TYR A 196 -13.89 12.68 6.94
CA TYR A 196 -14.84 11.58 6.82
C TYR A 196 -14.92 11.18 5.36
N ASN A 197 -14.94 9.89 5.08
CA ASN A 197 -15.14 9.37 3.73
C ASN A 197 -16.17 8.25 3.72
N HIS A 198 -16.95 8.22 2.66
CA HIS A 198 -17.89 7.15 2.32
C HIS A 198 -17.63 6.69 0.90
N LEU A 199 -17.66 5.38 0.66
CA LEU A 199 -17.54 4.78 -0.65
C LEU A 199 -18.51 3.61 -0.74
N GLU A 200 -19.34 3.57 -1.78
CA GLU A 200 -20.16 2.41 -2.12
C GLU A 200 -20.11 2.14 -3.63
N THR A 201 -20.18 0.87 -4.02
CA THR A 201 -20.27 0.43 -5.42
C THR A 201 -20.78 -1.00 -5.50
N ASP A 202 -21.49 -1.34 -6.58
CA ASP A 202 -21.88 -2.73 -6.87
C ASP A 202 -20.70 -3.56 -7.42
N GLY A 203 -19.62 -2.88 -7.89
CA GLY A 203 -18.47 -3.53 -8.52
C GLY A 203 -18.76 -4.01 -9.95
N TYR A 204 -17.71 -4.45 -10.64
CA TYR A 204 -17.79 -4.93 -12.03
C TYR A 204 -18.30 -6.35 -12.15
N ARG A 205 -17.93 -7.21 -11.21
CA ARG A 205 -18.20 -8.64 -11.23
C ARG A 205 -19.42 -8.98 -10.37
N GLN A 206 -19.98 -10.15 -10.60
CA GLN A 206 -20.95 -10.76 -9.67
C GLN A 206 -20.28 -10.92 -8.29
N ASN A 207 -21.02 -10.69 -7.22
CA ASN A 207 -20.56 -10.75 -5.84
C ASN A 207 -19.30 -9.88 -5.58
N SER A 208 -19.35 -8.60 -6.02
CA SER A 208 -18.23 -7.66 -5.86
C SER A 208 -18.65 -6.30 -5.27
N GLN A 209 -19.79 -6.27 -4.58
CA GLN A 209 -20.27 -5.09 -3.88
C GLN A 209 -19.26 -4.66 -2.81
N PHE A 210 -19.07 -3.37 -2.67
CA PHE A 210 -18.19 -2.78 -1.67
C PHE A 210 -18.83 -1.58 -1.00
N GLN A 211 -18.69 -1.50 0.31
CA GLN A 211 -19.08 -0.33 1.10
C GLN A 211 -18.01 -0.04 2.14
N ARG A 212 -17.64 1.24 2.32
CA ARG A 212 -16.68 1.68 3.33
C ARG A 212 -17.06 3.03 3.91
N ASP A 213 -16.97 3.13 5.23
CA ASP A 213 -16.97 4.38 5.99
C ASP A 213 -15.62 4.57 6.68
N GLY A 214 -15.08 5.77 6.64
CA GLY A 214 -13.78 6.07 7.24
C GLY A 214 -13.76 7.42 7.95
N LEU A 215 -13.05 7.47 9.08
CA LEU A 215 -12.78 8.70 9.82
C LEU A 215 -11.28 8.81 10.08
N LEU A 216 -10.67 9.92 9.68
CA LEU A 216 -9.26 10.20 9.93
C LEU A 216 -9.12 11.53 10.66
N LEU A 217 -8.59 11.48 11.89
CA LEU A 217 -8.15 12.66 12.64
C LEU A 217 -6.62 12.68 12.70
N ASN A 218 -6.04 13.76 12.24
CA ASN A 218 -4.62 14.04 12.40
C ASN A 218 -4.45 15.41 13.03
N THR A 219 -3.76 15.48 14.16
CA THR A 219 -3.50 16.74 14.85
C THR A 219 -2.02 16.89 15.18
N LYS A 220 -1.54 18.11 15.20
CA LYS A 220 -0.24 18.45 15.74
C LYS A 220 -0.34 19.74 16.56
N LEU A 221 0.11 19.68 17.79
CA LEU A 221 0.12 20.80 18.72
C LEU A 221 1.55 21.11 19.14
N ARG A 222 1.98 22.34 18.95
CA ARG A 222 3.22 22.85 19.53
C ARG A 222 2.98 23.14 21.01
N THR A 223 3.56 22.32 21.89
CA THR A 223 3.41 22.45 23.36
C THR A 223 4.48 23.33 24.00
N GLY A 224 5.45 23.79 23.20
CA GLY A 224 6.52 24.68 23.64
C GLY A 224 7.47 25.00 22.47
N GLN A 225 8.54 25.75 22.77
CA GLN A 225 9.53 26.09 21.72
C GLN A 225 10.28 24.86 21.17
N LYS A 226 10.42 23.81 21.98
CA LYS A 226 11.17 22.59 21.66
C LYS A 226 10.31 21.33 21.62
N SER A 227 9.02 21.44 21.83
CA SER A 227 8.14 20.30 22.06
C SER A 227 6.88 20.39 21.21
N SER A 228 6.47 19.27 20.63
CA SER A 228 5.17 19.11 19.97
C SER A 228 4.58 17.73 20.23
N LEU A 229 3.26 17.67 20.28
CA LEU A 229 2.46 16.45 20.32
C LEU A 229 1.71 16.30 19.01
N ALA A 230 1.60 15.07 18.52
CA ALA A 230 0.75 14.72 17.38
C ALA A 230 -0.12 13.53 17.75
N LEU A 231 -1.40 13.61 17.40
CA LEU A 231 -2.38 12.53 17.56
C LEU A 231 -2.87 12.12 16.18
N LEU A 232 -2.82 10.82 15.91
CA LEU A 232 -3.41 10.16 14.76
C LEU A 232 -4.50 9.22 15.23
N VAL A 233 -5.70 9.34 14.67
CA VAL A 233 -6.79 8.36 14.85
C VAL A 233 -7.34 8.07 13.47
N ASN A 234 -7.32 6.80 13.08
CA ASN A 234 -7.91 6.31 11.85
C ASN A 234 -8.90 5.20 12.20
N TYR A 235 -10.15 5.37 11.79
CA TYR A 235 -11.21 4.37 11.89
C TYR A 235 -11.70 4.03 10.50
N ILE A 236 -11.88 2.75 10.22
CA ILE A 236 -12.38 2.23 8.96
C ILE A 236 -13.37 1.13 9.28
N ASP A 237 -14.54 1.17 8.65
CA ASP A 237 -15.55 0.12 8.65
C ASP A 237 -15.91 -0.18 7.21
N TYR A 238 -15.70 -1.42 6.77
CA TYR A 238 -16.03 -1.80 5.40
C TYR A 238 -16.58 -3.21 5.28
N THR A 239 -17.37 -3.42 4.25
CA THR A 239 -17.79 -4.73 3.76
C THR A 239 -17.41 -4.85 2.28
N ALA A 240 -16.71 -5.90 1.93
CA ALA A 240 -16.28 -6.21 0.57
C ALA A 240 -16.77 -7.61 0.19
N HIS A 241 -17.67 -7.71 -0.76
CA HIS A 241 -18.05 -9.00 -1.33
C HIS A 241 -16.90 -9.56 -2.19
N ILE A 242 -16.71 -10.88 -2.16
CA ILE A 242 -15.58 -11.56 -2.77
C ILE A 242 -16.03 -12.31 -4.03
N PRO A 243 -15.67 -11.81 -5.23
CA PRO A 243 -16.00 -12.49 -6.49
C PRO A 243 -15.09 -13.69 -6.77
N SER A 244 -14.01 -13.88 -6.01
CA SER A 244 -12.99 -14.93 -6.17
C SER A 244 -12.36 -14.98 -7.58
N SER A 245 -11.44 -15.92 -7.80
CA SER A 245 -10.84 -16.19 -9.11
C SER A 245 -11.77 -17.06 -9.98
N ILE A 246 -11.59 -16.99 -11.31
CA ILE A 246 -12.31 -17.81 -12.29
C ILE A 246 -11.36 -18.63 -13.16
N ASN A 247 -11.88 -19.65 -13.82
CA ASN A 247 -11.11 -20.47 -14.78
C ASN A 247 -10.94 -19.73 -16.12
N LEU A 248 -10.16 -20.30 -17.02
CA LEU A 248 -9.87 -19.68 -18.32
C LEU A 248 -11.13 -19.50 -19.18
N THR A 249 -12.02 -20.49 -19.21
CA THR A 249 -13.26 -20.45 -20.01
C THR A 249 -14.15 -19.27 -19.58
N ASP A 250 -14.40 -19.16 -18.27
CA ASP A 250 -15.20 -18.04 -17.75
C ASP A 250 -14.49 -16.69 -17.98
N PHE A 251 -13.14 -16.65 -17.88
CA PHE A 251 -12.38 -15.43 -18.14
C PHE A 251 -12.49 -14.94 -19.59
N GLU A 252 -12.52 -15.87 -20.57
CA GLU A 252 -12.64 -15.54 -21.99
C GLU A 252 -14.09 -15.23 -22.41
N GLU A 253 -15.07 -16.00 -21.89
CA GLU A 253 -16.47 -15.88 -22.30
C GLU A 253 -17.24 -14.76 -21.58
N ASP A 254 -17.06 -14.66 -20.25
CA ASP A 254 -17.76 -13.69 -19.42
C ASP A 254 -16.96 -13.38 -18.15
N PRO A 255 -16.03 -12.41 -18.19
CA PRO A 255 -15.18 -12.05 -17.07
C PRO A 255 -15.93 -11.45 -15.87
N THR A 256 -17.24 -11.20 -16.00
CA THR A 256 -18.06 -10.69 -14.89
C THR A 256 -18.52 -11.79 -13.93
N ARG A 257 -18.42 -13.06 -14.32
CA ARG A 257 -18.85 -14.20 -13.50
C ARG A 257 -18.08 -14.31 -12.19
N ALA A 258 -18.78 -14.79 -11.15
CA ALA A 258 -18.18 -15.37 -9.97
C ALA A 258 -18.47 -16.87 -9.92
N PRO A 259 -17.63 -17.71 -9.25
CA PRO A 259 -17.91 -19.12 -9.07
C PRO A 259 -19.23 -19.35 -8.31
N SER A 260 -19.96 -20.42 -8.68
CA SER A 260 -21.30 -20.70 -8.12
C SER A 260 -21.32 -20.79 -6.60
N ASN A 261 -20.30 -21.44 -6.00
CA ASN A 261 -20.18 -21.56 -4.54
C ASN A 261 -20.04 -20.20 -3.86
N TRP A 262 -19.29 -19.25 -4.46
CA TRP A 262 -19.18 -17.88 -3.94
C TRP A 262 -20.45 -17.06 -4.11
N LEU A 263 -21.19 -17.29 -5.20
CA LEU A 263 -22.50 -16.68 -5.40
C LEU A 263 -23.55 -17.20 -4.43
N GLU A 264 -23.60 -18.52 -4.23
CA GLU A 264 -24.57 -19.17 -3.34
C GLU A 264 -24.29 -18.84 -1.87
N SER A 265 -23.02 -18.81 -1.46
CA SER A 265 -22.62 -18.41 -0.11
C SER A 265 -22.72 -16.89 0.11
N GLN A 266 -22.78 -16.09 -0.97
CA GLN A 266 -22.68 -14.62 -0.92
C GLN A 266 -21.45 -14.20 -0.09
N GLY A 267 -20.30 -14.84 -0.33
CA GLY A 267 -19.08 -14.66 0.48
C GLY A 267 -18.62 -13.20 0.47
N TYR A 268 -18.19 -12.72 1.63
CA TYR A 268 -17.71 -11.34 1.83
C TYR A 268 -16.68 -11.28 2.96
N GLU A 269 -15.99 -10.17 3.10
CA GLU A 269 -15.25 -9.80 4.31
C GLU A 269 -15.86 -8.51 4.90
N ALA A 270 -16.00 -8.47 6.21
CA ALA A 270 -16.41 -7.29 6.97
C ALA A 270 -15.34 -6.94 7.98
N ASN A 271 -14.86 -5.70 7.96
CA ASN A 271 -13.75 -5.26 8.76
C ASN A 271 -14.06 -3.98 9.51
N LYS A 272 -13.71 -3.93 10.80
CA LYS A 272 -13.60 -2.70 11.57
C LYS A 272 -12.16 -2.54 12.04
N TYR A 273 -11.53 -1.48 11.62
CA TYR A 273 -10.13 -1.21 11.92
C TYR A 273 -9.96 0.13 12.63
N ILE A 274 -9.20 0.12 13.73
CA ILE A 274 -8.83 1.31 14.48
C ILE A 274 -7.31 1.37 14.57
N LEU A 275 -6.73 2.52 14.22
CA LEU A 275 -5.36 2.90 14.53
C LEU A 275 -5.38 4.18 15.36
N THR A 276 -4.79 4.13 16.55
CA THR A 276 -4.57 5.32 17.35
C THR A 276 -3.09 5.44 17.70
N GLY A 277 -2.52 6.62 17.51
CA GLY A 277 -1.12 6.87 17.84
C GLY A 277 -0.91 8.27 18.39
N LEU A 278 -0.16 8.35 19.49
CA LEU A 278 0.28 9.60 20.09
C LEU A 278 1.79 9.71 19.98
N SER A 279 2.27 10.77 19.32
CA SER A 279 3.67 11.02 19.09
C SER A 279 4.11 12.30 19.79
N HIS A 280 5.19 12.23 20.55
CA HIS A 280 5.86 13.38 21.13
C HIS A 280 7.19 13.61 20.43
N THR A 281 7.39 14.80 19.91
CA THR A 281 8.68 15.23 19.34
C THR A 281 9.30 16.27 20.24
N TYR A 282 10.56 16.03 20.63
CA TYR A 282 11.34 16.93 21.46
C TYR A 282 12.68 17.28 20.80
N GLN A 283 12.94 18.58 20.66
CA GLN A 283 14.18 19.13 20.12
C GLN A 283 15.18 19.36 21.26
N PHE A 284 16.14 18.46 21.45
CA PHE A 284 17.18 18.58 22.48
C PHE A 284 18.13 19.75 22.18
N SER A 285 18.54 19.87 20.92
CA SER A 285 19.34 20.95 20.40
C SER A 285 18.93 21.25 18.95
N GLU A 286 19.51 22.25 18.31
CA GLU A 286 19.32 22.51 16.87
C GLU A 286 19.70 21.30 15.99
N GLN A 287 20.55 20.42 16.52
CA GLN A 287 21.14 19.29 15.79
C GLN A 287 20.54 17.93 16.16
N LEU A 288 19.75 17.81 17.23
CA LEU A 288 19.23 16.52 17.70
C LEU A 288 17.80 16.63 18.16
N GLN A 289 16.94 15.80 17.58
CA GLN A 289 15.56 15.61 18.01
C GLN A 289 15.26 14.14 18.31
N ASN A 290 14.27 13.92 19.16
CA ASN A 290 13.66 12.62 19.38
C ASN A 290 12.18 12.70 19.03
N THR A 291 11.69 11.66 18.40
CA THR A 291 10.24 11.41 18.25
C THR A 291 9.93 10.06 18.88
N THR A 292 9.05 10.07 19.89
CA THR A 292 8.55 8.87 20.55
C THR A 292 7.06 8.77 20.34
N SER A 293 6.61 7.62 19.86
CA SER A 293 5.22 7.31 19.58
C SER A 293 4.78 6.09 20.39
N ILE A 294 3.59 6.15 20.96
CA ILE A 294 2.84 5.01 21.48
C ILE A 294 1.63 4.80 20.58
N PHE A 295 1.25 3.56 20.34
CA PHE A 295 0.17 3.25 19.42
C PHE A 295 -0.60 2.01 19.85
N TYR A 296 -1.85 1.99 19.39
CA TYR A 296 -2.78 0.89 19.51
C TYR A 296 -3.48 0.65 18.18
N THR A 297 -3.63 -0.62 17.79
CA THR A 297 -4.38 -1.08 16.64
C THR A 297 -5.42 -2.12 17.06
N TYR A 298 -6.59 -2.06 16.45
CA TYR A 298 -7.64 -3.05 16.60
C TYR A 298 -8.17 -3.40 15.21
N LEU A 299 -8.34 -4.67 14.94
CA LEU A 299 -9.02 -5.21 13.78
C LEU A 299 -10.05 -6.22 14.26
N ASP A 300 -11.29 -6.08 13.79
CA ASP A 300 -12.37 -7.03 13.91
C ASP A 300 -12.75 -7.44 12.49
N HIS A 301 -12.64 -8.72 12.17
CA HIS A 301 -12.78 -9.24 10.82
C HIS A 301 -13.68 -10.48 10.83
N TYR A 302 -14.67 -10.48 9.96
CA TYR A 302 -15.58 -11.60 9.75
C TYR A 302 -15.66 -11.92 8.26
N GLU A 303 -15.34 -13.16 7.88
CA GLU A 303 -15.26 -13.59 6.49
C GLU A 303 -15.98 -14.93 6.28
N PRO A 304 -17.26 -14.92 5.87
CA PRO A 304 -17.96 -16.11 5.42
C PRO A 304 -17.51 -16.50 3.99
N ARG A 305 -16.84 -17.64 3.91
CA ARG A 305 -16.32 -18.26 2.68
C ARG A 305 -17.11 -19.52 2.35
N PRO A 306 -17.16 -20.00 1.10
CA PRO A 306 -17.90 -21.21 0.78
C PRO A 306 -17.47 -22.47 1.58
N PHE A 307 -16.22 -22.54 2.00
CA PHE A 307 -15.63 -23.69 2.67
C PHE A 307 -15.66 -23.59 4.21
N ASP A 308 -15.72 -22.39 4.77
CA ASP A 308 -15.86 -22.09 6.19
C ASP A 308 -16.26 -20.64 6.45
N ILE A 309 -16.47 -20.30 7.72
CA ILE A 309 -16.62 -18.92 8.16
C ILE A 309 -15.46 -18.62 9.10
N LEU A 310 -14.66 -17.59 8.77
CA LEU A 310 -13.61 -17.07 9.61
C LEU A 310 -14.14 -15.91 10.44
N ASP A 311 -13.92 -15.97 11.75
CA ASP A 311 -14.24 -14.90 12.71
C ASP A 311 -12.97 -14.60 13.51
N GLU A 312 -12.44 -13.39 13.38
CA GLU A 312 -11.15 -13.06 13.97
C GLU A 312 -11.06 -11.62 14.48
N PHE A 313 -10.20 -11.41 15.47
CA PHE A 313 -9.81 -10.06 15.87
C PHE A 313 -8.31 -9.98 16.18
N THR A 314 -7.76 -8.78 16.07
CA THR A 314 -6.39 -8.46 16.46
C THR A 314 -6.35 -7.25 17.38
N ASN A 315 -5.66 -7.39 18.52
CA ASN A 315 -5.26 -6.28 19.37
C ASN A 315 -3.76 -6.06 19.27
N GLY A 316 -3.33 -4.90 18.82
CA GLY A 316 -1.92 -4.55 18.71
C GLY A 316 -1.58 -3.30 19.52
N TYR A 317 -0.45 -3.30 20.22
CA TYR A 317 0.06 -2.11 20.89
C TYR A 317 1.58 -2.09 20.90
N GLY A 318 2.11 -0.89 20.92
CA GLY A 318 3.54 -0.75 20.94
C GLY A 318 4.03 0.67 21.13
N PHE A 319 5.34 0.78 21.08
CA PHE A 319 5.99 2.07 21.05
C PHE A 319 7.15 2.07 20.06
N ARG A 320 7.47 3.25 19.57
CA ARG A 320 8.61 3.51 18.71
C ARG A 320 9.29 4.80 19.16
N SER A 321 10.59 4.77 19.37
CA SER A 321 11.38 5.97 19.69
C SER A 321 12.53 6.10 18.73
N ARG A 322 12.68 7.26 18.11
CA ARG A 322 13.71 7.55 17.12
C ARG A 322 14.41 8.88 17.46
N PHE A 323 15.72 8.81 17.60
CA PHE A 323 16.59 9.98 17.59
C PHE A 323 17.08 10.23 16.18
N ALA A 324 17.06 11.48 15.73
CA ALA A 324 17.54 11.88 14.42
C ALA A 324 18.22 13.26 14.53
N GLY A 325 19.32 13.41 13.82
CA GLY A 325 20.05 14.68 13.83
C GLY A 325 21.45 14.58 13.27
N ASN A 326 22.29 15.55 13.65
CA ASN A 326 23.65 15.68 13.15
C ASN A 326 24.66 15.63 14.30
N TRP A 327 25.75 14.90 14.09
CA TRP A 327 26.91 14.90 14.98
C TRP A 327 28.12 15.38 14.19
N GLY A 328 28.45 16.65 14.37
CA GLY A 328 29.42 17.32 13.51
C GLY A 328 28.94 17.35 12.07
N LYS A 329 29.67 16.70 11.16
CA LYS A 329 29.29 16.56 9.74
C LYS A 329 28.45 15.32 9.45
N ALA A 330 28.30 14.41 10.41
CA ALA A 330 27.57 13.16 10.21
C ALA A 330 26.09 13.34 10.47
N ASP A 331 25.24 12.75 9.60
CA ASP A 331 23.83 12.55 9.88
C ASP A 331 23.67 11.23 10.65
N ILE A 332 22.95 11.28 11.77
CA ILE A 332 22.72 10.14 12.64
C ILE A 332 21.21 9.90 12.82
N SER A 333 20.80 8.65 12.82
CA SER A 333 19.47 8.24 13.24
C SER A 333 19.56 6.90 13.94
N PHE A 334 19.01 6.80 15.16
CA PHE A 334 18.97 5.55 15.90
C PHE A 334 17.73 5.48 16.78
N GLY A 335 17.36 4.27 17.15
CA GLY A 335 16.18 4.09 17.99
C GLY A 335 15.79 2.64 18.16
N GLY A 336 14.58 2.47 18.66
CA GLY A 336 13.98 1.16 18.87
C GLY A 336 12.47 1.18 18.66
N GLU A 337 11.96 0.02 18.41
CA GLU A 337 10.54 -0.27 18.22
C GLU A 337 10.20 -1.58 18.92
N PHE A 338 9.12 -1.56 19.63
CA PHE A 338 8.53 -2.75 20.23
C PHE A 338 7.06 -2.75 19.90
N TYR A 339 6.54 -3.88 19.50
CA TYR A 339 5.10 -4.11 19.49
C TYR A 339 4.74 -5.54 19.88
N ARG A 340 3.52 -5.69 20.37
CA ARG A 340 2.90 -6.93 20.70
C ARG A 340 1.51 -6.95 20.09
N ASP A 341 1.22 -8.05 19.37
CA ASP A 341 -0.10 -8.34 18.85
C ASP A 341 -0.67 -9.56 19.57
N GLU A 342 -1.97 -9.52 19.79
CA GLU A 342 -2.82 -10.64 20.13
C GLU A 342 -3.79 -10.84 18.97
N TYR A 343 -3.63 -11.95 18.28
CA TYR A 343 -4.46 -12.37 17.17
C TYR A 343 -5.28 -13.57 17.62
N HIS A 344 -6.60 -13.45 17.53
CA HIS A 344 -7.53 -14.50 17.88
C HIS A 344 -8.41 -14.81 16.69
N TRP A 345 -8.62 -16.11 16.37
CA TRP A 345 -9.47 -16.52 15.28
C TRP A 345 -10.14 -17.85 15.56
N GLY A 346 -11.40 -17.98 15.09
CA GLY A 346 -12.16 -19.20 15.03
C GLY A 346 -12.67 -19.46 13.62
N THR A 347 -12.79 -20.72 13.26
CA THR A 347 -13.46 -21.13 12.03
C THR A 347 -14.72 -21.91 12.34
N PHE A 348 -15.74 -21.79 11.48
CA PHE A 348 -17.04 -22.43 11.63
C PHE A 348 -17.45 -23.06 10.31
N GLU A 349 -18.28 -24.13 10.36
CA GLU A 349 -18.94 -24.64 9.15
C GLU A 349 -19.77 -23.53 8.50
N ASN A 350 -19.76 -23.48 7.16
CA ASN A 350 -20.69 -22.64 6.40
C ASN A 350 -21.79 -23.51 5.79
N LEU A 351 -22.98 -23.41 6.33
CA LEU A 351 -24.16 -24.17 5.91
C LEU A 351 -25.00 -23.46 4.84
N TYR A 352 -24.35 -22.67 3.95
CA TYR A 352 -25.06 -21.87 2.93
C TYR A 352 -25.97 -22.72 2.02
N GLU A 353 -25.60 -23.97 1.69
CA GLU A 353 -26.44 -24.88 0.90
C GLU A 353 -27.78 -25.20 1.59
N LYS A 354 -27.81 -25.15 2.93
CA LYS A 354 -29.01 -25.39 3.73
C LYS A 354 -29.82 -24.14 4.02
N ASN A 355 -29.36 -22.97 3.55
CA ASN A 355 -29.96 -21.65 3.86
C ASN A 355 -30.97 -21.17 2.82
N ASN A 356 -31.45 -22.01 1.94
CA ASN A 356 -32.46 -21.71 0.94
C ASN A 356 -32.12 -20.49 0.04
N GLY A 357 -30.83 -20.31 -0.32
CA GLY A 357 -30.35 -19.21 -1.17
C GLY A 357 -30.17 -17.87 -0.45
N ASN A 358 -30.23 -17.83 0.89
CA ASN A 358 -30.01 -16.61 1.68
C ASN A 358 -28.51 -16.36 2.03
N GLY A 359 -27.60 -17.02 1.34
CA GLY A 359 -26.16 -16.88 1.58
C GLY A 359 -25.64 -17.71 2.76
N SER A 360 -24.53 -17.27 3.31
CA SER A 360 -23.83 -17.98 4.38
C SER A 360 -24.66 -18.15 5.66
N LEU A 361 -24.53 -19.30 6.30
CA LEU A 361 -25.16 -19.66 7.56
C LEU A 361 -24.12 -20.36 8.45
N GLN A 362 -23.81 -19.77 9.60
CA GLN A 362 -22.84 -20.31 10.52
C GLN A 362 -23.34 -21.60 11.17
N GLY A 363 -22.52 -22.66 11.08
CA GLY A 363 -22.74 -23.96 11.68
C GLY A 363 -21.88 -24.18 12.91
N SER A 364 -21.40 -25.44 13.08
CA SER A 364 -20.57 -25.84 14.21
C SER A 364 -19.19 -25.19 14.13
N GLN A 365 -18.60 -24.92 15.29
CA GLN A 365 -17.21 -24.44 15.38
C GLN A 365 -16.24 -25.55 14.94
N LEU A 366 -15.24 -25.19 14.15
CA LEU A 366 -14.21 -26.08 13.60
C LEU A 366 -12.85 -25.84 14.27
N SER A 367 -12.58 -24.61 14.69
CA SER A 367 -11.34 -24.25 15.38
C SER A 367 -11.54 -23.02 16.27
N ASP A 368 -10.65 -22.87 17.26
CA ASP A 368 -10.54 -21.69 18.11
C ASP A 368 -9.07 -21.52 18.53
N ASN A 369 -8.47 -20.37 18.20
CA ASN A 369 -7.05 -20.19 18.34
C ASN A 369 -6.69 -18.77 18.78
N SER A 370 -5.55 -18.65 19.46
CA SER A 370 -4.92 -17.37 19.76
C SER A 370 -3.43 -17.41 19.43
N GLU A 371 -2.90 -16.35 18.88
CA GLU A 371 -1.48 -16.18 18.67
C GLU A 371 -1.00 -14.85 19.25
N PHE A 372 0.03 -14.91 20.08
CA PHE A 372 0.68 -13.71 20.64
C PHE A 372 2.02 -13.52 19.95
N ARG A 373 2.18 -12.42 19.22
CA ARG A 373 3.42 -12.02 18.57
C ARG A 373 4.08 -10.90 19.34
N ARG A 374 5.40 -11.00 19.54
CA ARG A 374 6.23 -9.95 20.11
C ARG A 374 7.39 -9.69 19.19
N GLN A 375 7.63 -8.44 18.87
CA GLN A 375 8.76 -8.06 18.05
C GLN A 375 9.52 -6.87 18.65
N PHE A 376 10.83 -7.01 18.66
CA PHE A 376 11.78 -5.96 19.04
C PHE A 376 12.63 -5.62 17.84
N ASN A 377 12.74 -4.32 17.53
CA ASN A 377 13.65 -3.76 16.56
C ASN A 377 14.55 -2.73 17.23
N LEU A 378 15.87 -2.88 17.11
CA LEU A 378 16.82 -1.82 17.39
C LEU A 378 17.49 -1.42 16.08
N PHE A 379 17.61 -0.14 15.83
CA PHE A 379 18.16 0.33 14.56
C PHE A 379 19.05 1.55 14.73
N GLY A 380 20.01 1.68 13.81
CA GLY A 380 20.87 2.84 13.72
C GLY A 380 21.35 3.04 12.29
N THR A 381 21.51 4.29 11.89
CA THR A 381 22.17 4.70 10.65
C THR A 381 23.12 5.85 10.94
N PHE A 382 24.29 5.79 10.33
CA PHE A 382 25.31 6.80 10.38
C PHE A 382 25.75 7.13 8.96
N THR A 383 25.56 8.36 8.52
CA THR A 383 25.96 8.84 7.21
C THR A 383 27.00 9.93 7.36
N TYR A 384 28.14 9.79 6.69
CA TYR A 384 29.25 10.73 6.80
C TYR A 384 29.68 11.23 5.43
N PRO A 385 29.78 12.56 5.20
CA PRO A 385 30.38 13.14 4.02
C PRO A 385 31.91 13.03 4.10
N ILE A 386 32.47 12.01 3.45
CA ILE A 386 33.90 11.74 3.43
C ILE A 386 34.63 12.87 2.70
N THR A 387 34.03 13.37 1.62
CA THR A 387 34.44 14.58 0.91
C THR A 387 33.18 15.42 0.58
N GLU A 388 33.33 16.57 -0.05
CA GLU A 388 32.18 17.39 -0.51
C GLU A 388 31.28 16.64 -1.51
N ARG A 389 31.79 15.65 -2.20
CA ARG A 389 31.06 14.89 -3.21
C ARG A 389 30.80 13.44 -2.86
N PHE A 390 31.57 12.89 -1.92
CA PHE A 390 31.51 11.47 -1.60
C PHE A 390 31.03 11.27 -0.17
N SER A 391 29.96 10.50 -0.01
CA SER A 391 29.36 10.16 1.29
C SER A 391 29.28 8.65 1.45
N GLY A 392 29.49 8.19 2.68
CA GLY A 392 29.31 6.81 3.09
C GLY A 392 28.22 6.69 4.16
N GLN A 393 27.49 5.60 4.14
CA GLN A 393 26.46 5.27 5.13
C GLN A 393 26.69 3.85 5.66
N VAL A 394 26.52 3.70 6.95
CA VAL A 394 26.41 2.39 7.62
C VAL A 394 25.09 2.36 8.39
N GLY A 395 24.31 1.34 8.17
CA GLY A 395 23.06 1.07 8.87
C GLY A 395 23.10 -0.31 9.52
N LEU A 396 22.38 -0.44 10.61
CA LEU A 396 22.21 -1.69 11.33
C LEU A 396 20.79 -1.81 11.84
N ASN A 397 20.20 -2.99 11.69
CA ASN A 397 18.95 -3.36 12.34
C ASN A 397 19.17 -4.67 13.09
N TRP A 398 18.72 -4.74 14.33
CA TRP A 398 18.67 -5.95 15.13
C TRP A 398 17.20 -6.27 15.41
N ASN A 399 16.79 -7.48 15.09
CA ASN A 399 15.42 -7.94 15.26
C ASN A 399 15.36 -9.21 16.08
N LYS A 400 14.35 -9.29 16.97
CA LYS A 400 14.00 -10.49 17.70
C LYS A 400 12.48 -10.65 17.65
N THR A 401 12.01 -11.81 17.21
CA THR A 401 10.59 -12.15 17.07
C THR A 401 10.28 -13.41 17.87
N HIS A 402 9.11 -13.42 18.51
CA HIS A 402 8.59 -14.54 19.29
C HIS A 402 7.10 -14.71 18.98
N TYR A 403 6.67 -15.96 18.74
CA TYR A 403 5.28 -16.37 18.57
C TYR A 403 4.89 -17.36 19.67
N ASP A 404 3.69 -17.21 20.24
CA ASP A 404 3.08 -18.11 21.22
C ASP A 404 1.68 -18.44 20.70
N PHE A 405 1.56 -19.58 20.01
CA PHE A 405 0.30 -20.10 19.48
C PHE A 405 -0.39 -20.95 20.52
N ARG A 406 -1.69 -20.75 20.69
CA ARG A 406 -2.56 -21.48 21.61
C ARG A 406 -3.77 -21.99 20.86
N ASP A 407 -3.88 -23.29 20.80
CA ASP A 407 -5.08 -24.00 20.40
C ASP A 407 -6.03 -24.00 21.61
N LEU A 408 -7.20 -23.39 21.45
CA LEU A 408 -8.24 -23.30 22.48
C LEU A 408 -9.38 -24.30 22.24
N PHE A 409 -9.33 -25.02 21.11
CA PHE A 409 -10.35 -25.96 20.67
C PHE A 409 -9.97 -27.42 20.93
N GLY A 410 -8.71 -27.78 20.66
CA GLY A 410 -8.20 -29.15 20.83
C GLY A 410 -7.90 -29.51 22.28
N ASP A 411 -8.25 -30.69 22.71
CA ASP A 411 -7.99 -31.23 24.04
C ASP A 411 -6.91 -32.35 24.06
N GLY A 412 -6.14 -32.40 25.13
CA GLY A 412 -5.18 -33.48 25.38
C GLY A 412 -4.13 -33.62 24.28
N SER A 413 -4.06 -34.80 23.64
CA SER A 413 -3.10 -35.08 22.57
C SER A 413 -3.40 -34.36 21.25
N ASP A 414 -4.61 -33.88 21.11
CA ASP A 414 -5.06 -33.15 19.88
C ASP A 414 -4.81 -31.65 19.98
N ASN A 415 -4.36 -31.17 21.14
CA ASN A 415 -4.03 -29.76 21.33
C ASN A 415 -2.73 -29.40 20.60
N ALA A 416 -2.85 -28.44 19.68
CA ALA A 416 -1.80 -28.01 18.77
C ALA A 416 -0.96 -26.83 19.27
N SER A 417 -1.12 -26.42 20.54
CA SER A 417 -0.40 -25.26 21.10
C SER A 417 1.11 -25.39 20.97
N ALA A 418 1.77 -24.33 20.50
CA ALA A 418 3.21 -24.32 20.26
C ALA A 418 3.81 -22.92 20.42
N LYS A 419 5.11 -22.88 20.70
CA LYS A 419 5.88 -21.63 20.78
C LYS A 419 6.99 -21.63 19.76
N ARG A 420 7.24 -20.48 19.16
CA ARG A 420 8.35 -20.29 18.24
C ARG A 420 9.18 -19.06 18.63
N ASP A 421 10.42 -19.32 19.01
CA ASP A 421 11.43 -18.29 19.22
C ASP A 421 12.36 -18.26 18.01
N PHE A 422 12.26 -17.22 17.18
CA PHE A 422 13.20 -17.02 16.10
C PHE A 422 14.53 -16.47 16.67
N ASP A 423 15.65 -16.91 16.13
CA ASP A 423 16.94 -16.40 16.51
C ASP A 423 17.00 -14.87 16.24
N ALA A 424 17.72 -14.18 17.11
CA ALA A 424 17.96 -12.76 16.88
C ALA A 424 18.78 -12.57 15.60
N ILE A 425 18.31 -11.68 14.72
CA ILE A 425 18.94 -11.44 13.43
C ILE A 425 19.57 -10.05 13.37
N LEU A 426 20.79 -9.98 12.85
CA LEU A 426 21.52 -8.74 12.61
C LEU A 426 21.58 -8.45 11.12
N LEU A 427 21.13 -7.26 10.73
CA LEU A 427 20.86 -6.86 9.35
C LEU A 427 21.67 -5.60 9.01
N PRO A 428 22.90 -5.75 8.50
CA PRO A 428 23.74 -4.64 8.11
C PRO A 428 23.29 -4.03 6.78
N ASN A 429 23.55 -2.73 6.63
CA ASN A 429 23.36 -1.96 5.42
C ASN A 429 24.58 -1.05 5.23
N VAL A 430 25.21 -1.09 4.07
CA VAL A 430 26.32 -0.22 3.70
C VAL A 430 26.02 0.45 2.38
N GLY A 431 26.16 1.75 2.32
CA GLY A 431 25.90 2.55 1.16
C GLY A 431 26.98 3.57 0.88
N LEU A 432 27.16 3.89 -0.39
CA LEU A 432 28.07 4.90 -0.89
C LEU A 432 27.31 5.80 -1.87
N SER A 433 27.59 7.09 -1.86
CA SER A 433 27.02 8.04 -2.83
C SER A 433 28.09 9.01 -3.31
N TYR A 434 28.09 9.28 -4.59
CA TYR A 434 28.96 10.26 -5.23
C TYR A 434 28.11 11.31 -5.94
N GLN A 435 28.26 12.58 -5.51
CA GLN A 435 27.56 13.71 -6.09
C GLN A 435 28.27 14.21 -7.35
N ILE A 436 27.55 14.30 -8.43
CA ILE A 436 27.96 14.88 -9.71
C ILE A 436 27.21 16.17 -9.97
N ARG A 437 27.61 16.94 -10.98
CA ARG A 437 27.07 18.31 -11.20
C ARG A 437 25.53 18.38 -11.24
N ASN A 438 24.89 17.42 -11.88
CA ASN A 438 23.42 17.42 -12.08
C ASN A 438 22.76 16.17 -11.53
N GLY A 439 23.36 15.47 -10.58
CA GLY A 439 22.80 14.25 -10.05
C GLY A 439 23.70 13.54 -9.05
N SER A 440 23.44 12.27 -8.83
CA SER A 440 24.22 11.41 -7.96
C SER A 440 24.29 9.98 -8.50
N ILE A 441 25.33 9.27 -8.13
CA ILE A 441 25.47 7.83 -8.32
C ILE A 441 25.58 7.23 -6.92
N TYR A 442 24.89 6.12 -6.69
CA TYR A 442 24.94 5.43 -5.40
C TYR A 442 25.08 3.92 -5.59
N ALA A 443 25.70 3.29 -4.60
CA ALA A 443 25.78 1.84 -4.47
C ALA A 443 25.37 1.44 -3.04
N ASN A 444 24.64 0.33 -2.90
CA ASN A 444 24.19 -0.17 -1.62
C ASN A 444 24.30 -1.69 -1.56
N VAL A 445 24.72 -2.20 -0.41
CA VAL A 445 24.64 -3.61 -0.04
C VAL A 445 23.90 -3.69 1.28
N SER A 446 22.82 -4.44 1.31
CA SER A 446 21.97 -4.57 2.51
C SER A 446 21.50 -6.01 2.70
N ARG A 447 21.39 -6.43 3.96
CA ARG A 447 20.83 -7.71 4.35
C ARG A 447 19.42 -7.49 4.92
N GLY A 448 18.48 -8.36 4.53
CA GLY A 448 17.11 -8.33 5.02
C GLY A 448 16.59 -9.70 5.39
N PHE A 449 15.38 -9.69 5.95
CA PHE A 449 14.66 -10.88 6.35
C PHE A 449 13.15 -10.69 6.16
N SER A 450 12.41 -11.79 6.22
CA SER A 450 10.96 -11.79 6.41
C SER A 450 10.57 -12.90 7.38
N ASN A 451 9.69 -12.59 8.30
CA ASN A 451 9.08 -13.60 9.15
C ASN A 451 8.05 -14.40 8.33
N PRO A 452 7.82 -15.68 8.65
CA PRO A 452 6.69 -16.40 8.07
C PRO A 452 5.36 -15.73 8.43
N SER A 453 4.41 -15.75 7.49
CA SER A 453 3.00 -15.44 7.78
C SER A 453 2.35 -16.62 8.54
N LEU A 454 1.07 -16.45 8.90
CA LEU A 454 0.32 -17.53 9.52
C LEU A 454 0.25 -18.74 8.58
N GLU A 455 -0.16 -18.54 7.32
CA GLU A 455 -0.30 -19.59 6.30
C GLU A 455 1.05 -20.27 5.99
N GLU A 456 2.15 -19.52 6.08
CA GLU A 456 3.50 -20.05 5.89
C GLU A 456 4.03 -20.81 7.12
N THR A 457 3.40 -20.69 8.30
CA THR A 457 3.81 -21.39 9.53
C THR A 457 3.03 -22.68 9.79
N LEU A 458 1.88 -22.88 9.14
CA LEU A 458 1.01 -24.01 9.42
C LEU A 458 1.51 -25.32 8.81
N THR A 459 1.25 -26.43 9.53
CA THR A 459 1.30 -27.81 9.01
C THR A 459 -0.07 -28.22 8.49
N PRO A 460 -0.20 -29.40 7.81
CA PRO A 460 -1.51 -29.92 7.36
C PRO A 460 -2.54 -30.07 8.47
N GLY A 461 -2.10 -30.28 9.71
CA GLY A 461 -2.97 -30.39 10.88
C GLY A 461 -3.29 -29.05 11.55
N GLY A 462 -2.97 -27.90 10.93
CA GLY A 462 -3.21 -26.56 11.51
C GLY A 462 -2.24 -26.18 12.64
N VAL A 463 -1.15 -26.91 12.82
CA VAL A 463 -0.14 -26.70 13.88
C VAL A 463 0.98 -25.82 13.33
N ILE A 464 1.54 -24.96 14.17
CA ILE A 464 2.75 -24.21 13.81
C ILE A 464 3.91 -25.20 13.57
N ASN A 465 4.49 -25.14 12.37
CA ASN A 465 5.70 -25.89 12.04
C ASN A 465 6.92 -25.29 12.77
N PRO A 466 7.50 -26.01 13.76
CA PRO A 466 8.62 -25.47 14.54
C PRO A 466 9.92 -25.35 13.73
N ASP A 467 10.02 -26.03 12.59
CA ASP A 467 11.23 -26.08 11.76
C ASP A 467 11.28 -24.95 10.70
N ILE A 468 10.20 -24.19 10.56
CA ILE A 468 10.18 -23.07 9.62
C ILE A 468 11.19 -22.00 10.03
N ALA A 469 12.08 -21.68 9.11
CA ALA A 469 13.07 -20.63 9.24
C ALA A 469 12.61 -19.32 8.58
N GLN A 470 13.10 -18.18 9.08
CA GLN A 470 12.92 -16.89 8.44
C GLN A 470 13.58 -16.88 7.05
N GLU A 471 12.93 -16.25 6.07
CA GLU A 471 13.60 -15.89 4.83
C GLU A 471 14.68 -14.87 5.09
N THR A 472 15.83 -15.00 4.44
CA THR A 472 16.90 -14.02 4.50
C THR A 472 17.44 -13.74 3.11
N GLY A 473 17.83 -12.49 2.86
CA GLY A 473 18.38 -12.10 1.56
C GLY A 473 19.44 -11.03 1.65
N THR A 474 20.33 -11.02 0.67
CA THR A 474 21.31 -9.96 0.48
C THR A 474 20.99 -9.24 -0.82
N ASN A 475 20.77 -7.93 -0.73
CA ASN A 475 20.51 -7.05 -1.85
C ASN A 475 21.76 -6.25 -2.23
N TYR A 476 22.07 -6.21 -3.49
CA TYR A 476 23.09 -5.38 -4.13
C TYR A 476 22.39 -4.42 -5.07
N GLU A 477 22.69 -3.15 -4.96
CA GLU A 477 22.02 -2.10 -5.74
C GLU A 477 23.02 -1.07 -6.22
N LEU A 478 22.92 -0.68 -7.48
CA LEU A 478 23.63 0.42 -8.09
C LEU A 478 22.61 1.30 -8.80
N GLY A 479 22.63 2.59 -8.50
CA GLY A 479 21.68 3.50 -9.11
C GLY A 479 22.24 4.89 -9.35
N THR A 480 21.50 5.67 -10.12
CA THR A 480 21.84 7.05 -10.42
C THR A 480 20.58 7.90 -10.56
N GLU A 481 20.66 9.12 -10.09
CA GLU A 481 19.61 10.15 -10.20
C GLU A 481 20.18 11.36 -10.93
N TRP A 482 19.45 11.87 -11.91
CA TRP A 482 19.86 13.02 -12.71
C TRP A 482 18.75 14.05 -12.85
N MET A 483 19.16 15.31 -12.85
CA MET A 483 18.33 16.46 -13.17
C MET A 483 18.92 17.17 -14.39
N LEU A 484 18.40 16.83 -15.56
CA LEU A 484 18.89 17.27 -16.86
C LEU A 484 18.04 18.43 -17.42
N LEU A 485 18.46 18.99 -18.55
CA LEU A 485 17.73 20.00 -19.30
C LEU A 485 17.29 21.20 -18.44
N HIS A 486 18.23 21.78 -17.67
CA HIS A 486 17.94 22.88 -16.73
C HIS A 486 16.87 22.48 -15.69
N LYS A 487 16.99 21.27 -15.13
CA LYS A 487 16.07 20.68 -14.15
C LYS A 487 14.65 20.38 -14.67
N LYS A 488 14.47 20.28 -15.99
CA LYS A 488 13.18 19.90 -16.58
C LYS A 488 13.00 18.41 -16.75
N LEU A 489 14.10 17.65 -16.83
CA LEU A 489 14.08 16.18 -17.00
C LEU A 489 14.72 15.51 -15.78
N GLY A 490 13.91 14.81 -15.00
CA GLY A 490 14.34 13.88 -13.97
C GLY A 490 14.53 12.49 -14.57
N VAL A 491 15.64 11.83 -14.22
CA VAL A 491 15.98 10.47 -14.65
C VAL A 491 16.47 9.71 -13.43
N ASN A 492 15.82 8.60 -13.09
CA ASN A 492 16.30 7.64 -12.11
C ASN A 492 16.53 6.30 -12.82
N LEU A 493 17.68 5.72 -12.60
CA LEU A 493 18.04 4.40 -13.11
C LEU A 493 18.60 3.58 -11.95
N THR A 494 18.08 2.38 -11.76
CA THR A 494 18.54 1.46 -10.72
C THR A 494 18.70 0.05 -11.30
N ALA A 495 19.85 -0.57 -11.07
CA ALA A 495 20.07 -1.98 -11.27
C ALA A 495 20.21 -2.65 -9.90
N TYR A 496 19.54 -3.79 -9.72
CA TYR A 496 19.57 -4.50 -8.44
C TYR A 496 19.69 -6.00 -8.64
N ARG A 497 20.23 -6.66 -7.62
CA ARG A 497 20.20 -8.12 -7.45
C ARG A 497 20.03 -8.46 -5.98
N MET A 498 19.07 -9.30 -5.68
CA MET A 498 18.84 -9.85 -4.36
C MET A 498 18.84 -11.37 -4.42
N ASP A 499 19.74 -12.00 -3.67
CA ASP A 499 19.81 -13.44 -3.49
C ASP A 499 19.11 -13.82 -2.18
N VAL A 500 17.99 -14.56 -2.27
CA VAL A 500 17.13 -14.96 -1.14
C VAL A 500 17.35 -16.43 -0.81
N LYS A 501 17.41 -16.75 0.48
CA LYS A 501 17.53 -18.09 1.03
C LYS A 501 16.34 -18.41 1.93
N ASN A 502 16.05 -19.70 2.09
CA ASN A 502 14.93 -20.21 2.88
C ASN A 502 13.60 -19.67 2.39
N LEU A 503 13.40 -19.63 1.04
CA LEU A 503 12.16 -19.16 0.45
C LEU A 503 10.96 -19.80 1.17
N LEU A 504 10.08 -18.97 1.71
CA LEU A 504 8.84 -19.38 2.33
C LEU A 504 7.78 -19.61 1.25
N VAL A 505 7.17 -20.76 1.28
CA VAL A 505 6.13 -21.17 0.34
C VAL A 505 4.94 -21.69 1.13
N ALA A 506 3.79 -21.07 0.89
CA ALA A 506 2.50 -21.64 1.28
C ALA A 506 2.02 -22.54 0.13
N GLN A 507 2.19 -23.85 0.28
CA GLN A 507 1.73 -24.81 -0.70
C GLN A 507 0.24 -25.09 -0.48
N ARG A 508 -0.56 -24.85 -1.50
CA ARG A 508 -2.00 -25.11 -1.43
C ARG A 508 -2.29 -26.60 -1.54
N VAL A 509 -2.94 -27.16 -0.55
CA VAL A 509 -3.29 -28.59 -0.47
C VAL A 509 -4.80 -28.83 -0.49
N GLY A 510 -5.59 -27.80 -0.30
CA GLY A 510 -7.05 -27.81 -0.31
C GLY A 510 -7.63 -26.45 -0.70
N GLU A 511 -8.95 -26.31 -0.69
CA GLU A 511 -9.59 -25.02 -0.88
C GLU A 511 -9.33 -24.18 0.38
N ASP A 512 -8.45 -23.17 0.27
CA ASP A 512 -7.91 -22.34 1.35
C ASP A 512 -7.11 -23.08 2.45
N GLN A 513 -6.60 -24.26 2.13
CA GLN A 513 -5.69 -25.02 3.01
C GLN A 513 -4.27 -24.95 2.48
N TYR A 514 -3.35 -24.52 3.33
CA TYR A 514 -1.94 -24.31 2.98
C TYR A 514 -1.01 -25.06 3.93
N ILE A 515 0.16 -25.46 3.41
CA ILE A 515 1.27 -25.99 4.19
C ILE A 515 2.45 -25.07 4.00
N GLY A 516 2.98 -24.53 5.09
CA GLY A 516 4.19 -23.73 5.06
C GLY A 516 5.45 -24.59 5.02
N ARG A 517 6.38 -24.25 4.13
CA ARG A 517 7.71 -24.87 4.07
C ARG A 517 8.78 -23.89 3.57
N ASN A 518 10.03 -24.14 3.94
CA ASN A 518 11.17 -23.47 3.31
C ASN A 518 11.58 -24.30 2.08
N ALA A 519 11.43 -23.73 0.90
CA ALA A 519 11.52 -24.42 -0.39
C ALA A 519 12.70 -24.00 -1.27
N GLY A 520 13.80 -23.51 -0.69
CA GLY A 520 15.03 -23.29 -1.46
C GLY A 520 15.51 -21.86 -1.57
N LYS A 521 15.96 -21.44 -2.78
CA LYS A 521 16.62 -20.16 -3.03
C LYS A 521 16.07 -19.49 -4.29
N THR A 522 15.91 -18.18 -4.23
CA THR A 522 15.55 -17.36 -5.39
C THR A 522 16.56 -16.25 -5.63
N ARG A 523 16.61 -15.80 -6.86
CA ARG A 523 17.34 -14.61 -7.28
C ARG A 523 16.37 -13.62 -7.88
N HIS A 524 16.33 -12.41 -7.34
CA HIS A 524 15.57 -11.30 -7.85
C HIS A 524 16.55 -10.26 -8.41
N GLN A 525 16.62 -10.10 -9.70
CA GLN A 525 17.47 -9.09 -10.34
C GLN A 525 16.71 -8.33 -11.41
N GLY A 526 17.11 -7.09 -11.67
CA GLY A 526 16.38 -6.29 -12.62
C GLY A 526 16.93 -4.88 -12.80
N VAL A 527 16.21 -4.15 -13.65
CA VAL A 527 16.49 -2.74 -13.95
C VAL A 527 15.20 -1.95 -13.80
N GLU A 528 15.29 -0.82 -13.13
CA GLU A 528 14.19 0.13 -12.90
C GLU A 528 14.57 1.47 -13.54
N ILE A 529 13.65 2.07 -14.27
CA ILE A 529 13.83 3.36 -14.96
C ILE A 529 12.63 4.24 -14.67
N ASP A 530 12.85 5.42 -14.10
CA ASP A 530 11.83 6.45 -13.97
C ASP A 530 12.27 7.71 -14.70
N LEU A 531 11.42 8.20 -15.59
CA LEU A 531 11.60 9.43 -16.34
C LEU A 531 10.45 10.37 -16.09
N GLN A 532 10.74 11.62 -15.81
CA GLN A 532 9.74 12.67 -15.68
C GLN A 532 10.24 13.96 -16.33
N TYR A 533 9.46 14.48 -17.27
CA TYR A 533 9.77 15.75 -17.92
C TYR A 533 8.70 16.78 -17.64
N ARG A 534 9.11 18.05 -17.49
CA ARG A 534 8.20 19.20 -17.39
C ARG A 534 8.59 20.25 -18.42
N GLY A 535 7.67 20.54 -19.35
CA GLY A 535 7.85 21.50 -20.41
C GLY A 535 6.68 22.47 -20.56
N LYS A 536 6.86 23.46 -21.40
CA LYS A 536 5.81 24.38 -21.87
C LYS A 536 5.60 24.18 -23.36
N LEU A 537 4.35 23.96 -23.78
CA LEU A 537 3.95 23.99 -25.19
C LEU A 537 3.67 25.43 -25.64
N SER A 538 3.15 26.26 -24.73
CA SER A 538 2.92 27.69 -24.94
C SER A 538 3.07 28.43 -23.61
N SER A 539 2.83 29.75 -23.62
CA SER A 539 2.79 30.55 -22.37
C SER A 539 1.71 30.09 -21.40
N SER A 540 0.63 29.50 -21.91
CA SER A 540 -0.54 29.05 -21.12
C SER A 540 -0.62 27.55 -20.92
N VAL A 541 0.13 26.70 -21.66
CA VAL A 541 0.04 25.25 -21.60
C VAL A 541 1.35 24.65 -21.14
N THR A 542 1.31 23.93 -20.03
CA THR A 542 2.40 23.05 -19.59
C THR A 542 2.05 21.60 -19.93
N PHE A 543 3.08 20.78 -20.19
CA PHE A 543 2.94 19.33 -20.39
C PHE A 543 4.00 18.61 -19.60
N SER A 544 3.63 17.45 -19.05
CA SER A 544 4.51 16.69 -18.19
C SER A 544 4.36 15.18 -18.49
N PRO A 545 5.10 14.66 -19.50
CA PRO A 545 5.16 13.24 -19.72
C PRO A 545 5.99 12.55 -18.63
N TYR A 546 5.60 11.33 -18.33
CA TYR A 546 6.31 10.46 -17.39
C TYR A 546 6.32 9.02 -17.88
N LEU A 547 7.33 8.28 -17.44
CA LEU A 547 7.52 6.86 -17.75
C LEU A 547 8.17 6.19 -16.56
N SER A 548 7.63 5.04 -16.18
CA SER A 548 8.21 4.12 -15.21
C SER A 548 8.28 2.73 -15.84
N TYR A 549 9.48 2.18 -15.93
CA TYR A 549 9.72 0.87 -16.52
C TYR A 549 10.45 -0.03 -15.53
N THR A 550 10.04 -1.29 -15.49
CA THR A 550 10.67 -2.34 -14.70
C THR A 550 10.95 -3.55 -15.58
N LEU A 551 12.20 -3.99 -15.60
CA LEU A 551 12.62 -5.29 -16.10
C LEU A 551 12.89 -6.19 -14.89
N ASN A 552 12.19 -7.32 -14.79
CA ASN A 552 12.40 -8.36 -13.79
C ASN A 552 13.00 -9.60 -14.45
N ASP A 553 14.16 -10.00 -13.98
CA ASP A 553 14.78 -11.28 -14.34
C ASP A 553 14.94 -12.11 -13.05
N HIS A 554 13.80 -12.63 -12.58
CA HIS A 554 13.69 -13.34 -11.30
C HIS A 554 13.58 -14.84 -11.55
N ASN A 555 14.39 -15.63 -10.84
CA ASN A 555 14.48 -17.06 -11.05
C ASN A 555 14.52 -17.84 -9.74
N PHE A 556 13.99 -19.05 -9.77
CA PHE A 556 14.32 -20.07 -8.79
C PHE A 556 15.77 -20.51 -9.00
N VAL A 557 16.61 -20.40 -7.99
CA VAL A 557 18.02 -20.86 -8.06
C VAL A 557 18.12 -22.32 -7.63
N ASP A 558 17.34 -22.67 -6.61
CA ASP A 558 17.29 -24.01 -6.02
C ASP A 558 15.87 -24.18 -5.48
N PHE A 559 15.04 -24.93 -6.18
CA PHE A 559 13.65 -25.12 -5.79
C PHE A 559 13.14 -26.50 -6.20
N VAL A 560 12.93 -27.34 -5.20
CA VAL A 560 12.34 -28.68 -5.35
C VAL A 560 11.04 -28.71 -4.55
N ASP A 561 9.94 -29.08 -5.20
CA ASP A 561 8.63 -29.26 -4.57
C ASP A 561 8.09 -30.67 -4.89
N GLY A 562 8.05 -31.51 -3.86
CA GLY A 562 7.82 -32.95 -4.04
C GLY A 562 8.91 -33.57 -4.90
N ASP A 563 8.50 -34.27 -5.96
CA ASP A 563 9.40 -34.93 -6.92
C ASP A 563 9.82 -34.00 -8.08
N ASN A 564 9.33 -32.75 -8.10
CA ASN A 564 9.56 -31.83 -9.20
C ASN A 564 10.69 -30.85 -8.87
N ASN A 565 11.60 -30.66 -9.83
CA ASN A 565 12.68 -29.67 -9.74
C ASN A 565 12.36 -28.50 -10.67
N TYR A 566 12.12 -27.34 -10.07
CA TYR A 566 11.81 -26.09 -10.78
C TYR A 566 13.00 -25.11 -10.82
N SER A 567 14.20 -25.55 -10.43
CA SER A 567 15.40 -24.73 -10.44
C SER A 567 15.71 -24.21 -11.84
N GLY A 568 15.99 -22.92 -11.97
CA GLY A 568 16.22 -22.23 -13.24
C GLY A 568 14.96 -21.60 -13.86
N ASN A 569 13.76 -21.99 -13.44
CA ASN A 569 12.52 -21.42 -13.95
C ASN A 569 12.35 -19.96 -13.52
N PRO A 570 11.73 -19.10 -14.37
CA PRO A 570 11.23 -17.79 -13.96
C PRO A 570 10.34 -17.85 -12.72
N LEU A 571 10.43 -16.83 -11.86
CA LEU A 571 9.66 -16.78 -10.63
C LEU A 571 8.16 -16.58 -10.93
N THR A 572 7.34 -17.44 -10.39
CA THR A 572 5.88 -17.43 -10.52
C THR A 572 5.27 -16.15 -9.95
N GLY A 573 4.26 -15.61 -10.62
CA GLY A 573 3.52 -14.42 -10.19
C GLY A 573 4.19 -13.08 -10.50
N VAL A 574 5.29 -13.05 -11.27
CA VAL A 574 6.04 -11.85 -11.61
C VAL A 574 6.11 -11.64 -13.12
N PRO A 575 5.56 -10.54 -13.67
CA PRO A 575 5.74 -10.20 -15.07
C PRO A 575 7.18 -9.78 -15.34
N LYS A 576 7.74 -10.21 -16.50
CA LYS A 576 9.11 -9.88 -16.87
C LYS A 576 9.29 -8.39 -17.18
N ASN A 577 8.38 -7.80 -17.93
CA ASN A 577 8.40 -6.39 -18.30
C ASN A 577 7.14 -5.70 -17.80
N ARG A 578 7.29 -4.50 -17.27
CA ARG A 578 6.19 -3.64 -16.90
C ARG A 578 6.50 -2.20 -17.22
N LEU A 579 5.54 -1.52 -17.84
CA LEU A 579 5.64 -0.12 -18.20
C LEU A 579 4.39 0.62 -17.71
N SER A 580 4.58 1.69 -16.95
CA SER A 580 3.55 2.69 -16.67
C SER A 580 4.00 4.01 -17.28
N SER A 581 3.17 4.62 -18.10
CA SER A 581 3.50 5.88 -18.75
C SER A 581 2.29 6.78 -18.86
N GLY A 582 2.52 8.05 -19.09
CA GLY A 582 1.42 8.98 -19.30
C GLY A 582 1.89 10.41 -19.55
N ILE A 583 0.92 11.30 -19.69
CA ILE A 583 1.17 12.70 -19.94
C ILE A 583 0.09 13.56 -19.29
N ASP A 584 0.53 14.60 -18.56
CA ASP A 584 -0.33 15.62 -18.00
C ASP A 584 -0.24 16.91 -18.87
N PHE A 585 -1.38 17.43 -19.27
CA PHE A 585 -1.53 18.76 -19.82
C PHE A 585 -2.26 19.66 -18.82
N ARG A 586 -1.72 20.85 -18.59
CA ARG A 586 -2.34 21.86 -17.72
C ARG A 586 -2.38 23.19 -18.44
N HIS A 587 -3.56 23.78 -18.55
CA HIS A 587 -3.77 25.10 -19.08
C HIS A 587 -3.94 26.12 -17.94
N SER A 588 -3.45 27.33 -18.12
CA SER A 588 -3.48 28.40 -17.11
C SER A 588 -4.89 28.83 -16.67
N ASN A 589 -5.94 28.51 -17.46
CA ASN A 589 -7.34 28.74 -17.07
C ASN A 589 -7.92 27.68 -16.11
N GLY A 590 -7.12 26.69 -15.67
CA GLY A 590 -7.55 25.63 -14.76
C GLY A 590 -7.91 24.31 -15.43
N LEU A 591 -7.92 24.21 -16.77
CA LEU A 591 -8.16 22.95 -17.48
C LEU A 591 -6.96 22.01 -17.35
N ARG A 592 -7.25 20.72 -17.10
CA ARG A 592 -6.26 19.64 -16.99
C ARG A 592 -6.72 18.44 -17.80
N LEU A 593 -5.80 17.84 -18.54
CA LEU A 593 -6.02 16.54 -19.21
C LEU A 593 -4.90 15.60 -18.80
N ASN A 594 -5.27 14.43 -18.35
CA ASN A 594 -4.37 13.34 -18.04
C ASN A 594 -4.66 12.14 -18.95
N LEU A 595 -3.60 11.56 -19.51
CA LEU A 595 -3.64 10.30 -20.24
C LEU A 595 -2.65 9.36 -19.56
N THR A 596 -3.08 8.15 -19.23
CA THR A 596 -2.25 7.11 -18.63
C THR A 596 -2.31 5.84 -19.43
N HIS A 597 -1.20 5.12 -19.45
CA HIS A 597 -1.04 3.83 -20.11
C HIS A 597 -0.28 2.88 -19.17
N GLN A 598 -0.75 1.66 -19.09
CA GLN A 598 -0.10 0.56 -18.39
C GLN A 598 0.06 -0.63 -19.33
N PHE A 599 1.28 -1.14 -19.42
CA PHE A 599 1.62 -2.42 -20.06
C PHE A 599 2.13 -3.37 -18.98
N VAL A 600 1.65 -4.60 -19.02
CA VAL A 600 2.13 -5.71 -18.19
C VAL A 600 2.36 -6.90 -19.10
N ASP A 601 3.55 -7.49 -19.02
CA ASP A 601 3.92 -8.70 -19.74
C ASP A 601 3.16 -9.91 -19.20
N ASP A 602 3.26 -11.04 -19.89
CA ASP A 602 2.70 -12.30 -19.41
C ASP A 602 3.24 -12.66 -18.03
N ILE A 603 2.38 -13.25 -17.18
CA ILE A 603 2.74 -13.63 -15.81
C ILE A 603 2.75 -15.16 -15.72
N PRO A 604 3.91 -15.79 -15.41
CA PRO A 604 3.95 -17.21 -15.09
C PRO A 604 3.03 -17.53 -13.91
N ILE A 605 2.06 -18.44 -14.10
CA ILE A 605 1.05 -18.78 -13.09
C ILE A 605 1.44 -20.02 -12.29
N THR A 606 2.15 -20.97 -12.91
CA THR A 606 2.60 -22.21 -12.25
C THR A 606 4.12 -22.23 -12.08
N ASP A 607 4.63 -22.94 -11.09
CA ASP A 607 6.07 -23.09 -10.84
C ASP A 607 6.79 -23.85 -11.94
N SER A 608 6.06 -24.69 -12.70
CA SER A 608 6.54 -25.33 -13.94
C SER A 608 6.66 -24.36 -15.11
N ASN A 609 6.10 -23.15 -14.99
CA ASN A 609 5.93 -22.17 -16.08
C ASN A 609 5.17 -22.73 -17.31
N SER A 610 4.34 -23.76 -17.12
CA SER A 610 3.53 -24.35 -18.18
C SER A 610 2.30 -23.50 -18.54
N ILE A 611 1.90 -22.60 -17.65
CA ILE A 611 0.75 -21.71 -17.84
C ILE A 611 1.18 -20.29 -17.47
N SER A 612 0.84 -19.33 -18.32
CA SER A 612 0.99 -17.88 -18.11
C SER A 612 -0.33 -17.16 -18.39
N SER A 613 -0.52 -15.98 -17.83
CA SER A 613 -1.54 -15.04 -18.28
C SER A 613 -1.09 -14.38 -19.58
N ASP A 614 -2.04 -13.81 -20.33
CA ASP A 614 -1.69 -12.96 -21.46
C ASP A 614 -1.14 -11.61 -20.99
N SER A 615 -0.24 -11.02 -21.82
CA SER A 615 0.18 -9.63 -21.66
C SER A 615 -0.95 -8.67 -22.04
N PHE A 616 -0.98 -7.49 -21.41
CA PHE A 616 -2.04 -6.53 -21.68
C PHE A 616 -1.58 -5.08 -21.72
N ASN A 617 -2.39 -4.25 -22.39
CA ASN A 617 -2.27 -2.80 -22.43
C ASN A 617 -3.59 -2.16 -22.02
N VAL A 618 -3.58 -1.27 -21.00
CA VAL A 618 -4.76 -0.55 -20.56
C VAL A 618 -4.50 0.94 -20.57
N PHE A 619 -5.47 1.71 -21.08
CA PHE A 619 -5.39 3.16 -21.20
C PHE A 619 -6.53 3.82 -20.42
N HIS A 620 -6.22 4.92 -19.73
CA HIS A 620 -7.18 5.71 -18.98
C HIS A 620 -7.03 7.19 -19.34
N THR A 621 -8.11 7.96 -19.18
CA THR A 621 -8.09 9.40 -19.35
C THR A 621 -8.92 10.09 -18.27
N LYS A 622 -8.48 11.28 -17.86
CA LYS A 622 -9.21 12.15 -16.95
C LYS A 622 -9.09 13.60 -17.42
N LEU A 623 -10.23 14.25 -17.56
CA LEU A 623 -10.35 15.67 -17.82
C LEU A 623 -10.80 16.36 -16.55
N GLY A 624 -10.18 17.46 -16.18
CA GLY A 624 -10.54 18.25 -15.01
C GLY A 624 -10.53 19.74 -15.31
N PHE A 625 -11.32 20.48 -14.58
CA PHE A 625 -11.35 21.94 -14.59
C PHE A 625 -11.46 22.44 -13.16
N ARG A 626 -10.61 23.42 -12.78
CA ARG A 626 -10.66 24.06 -11.46
C ARG A 626 -10.69 25.57 -11.63
N THR A 627 -11.58 26.24 -10.90
CA THR A 627 -11.72 27.68 -10.92
C THR A 627 -12.11 28.22 -9.54
N SER A 628 -11.79 29.47 -9.26
CA SER A 628 -12.32 30.19 -8.09
C SER A 628 -13.66 30.81 -8.49
N LEU A 629 -14.73 30.48 -7.79
CA LEU A 629 -16.05 31.09 -7.97
C LEU A 629 -16.16 32.41 -7.25
N LEU A 630 -15.64 32.45 -6.02
CA LEU A 630 -15.56 33.63 -5.15
C LEU A 630 -14.17 33.65 -4.48
N SER A 631 -13.86 34.70 -3.75
CA SER A 631 -12.59 34.82 -3.01
C SER A 631 -12.32 33.64 -2.04
N HIS A 632 -13.38 33.09 -1.47
CA HIS A 632 -13.32 32.02 -0.47
C HIS A 632 -13.78 30.67 -1.00
N ILE A 633 -14.28 30.57 -2.24
CA ILE A 633 -14.85 29.34 -2.81
C ILE A 633 -14.13 28.98 -4.10
N SER A 634 -13.59 27.77 -4.15
CA SER A 634 -13.10 27.19 -5.40
C SER A 634 -13.87 25.92 -5.74
N LEU A 635 -14.11 25.75 -7.05
CA LEU A 635 -14.82 24.63 -7.63
C LEU A 635 -13.89 23.84 -8.55
N GLY A 636 -13.86 22.53 -8.37
CA GLY A 636 -13.24 21.57 -9.27
C GLY A 636 -14.29 20.65 -9.85
N ILE A 637 -14.21 20.39 -11.15
CA ILE A 637 -15.05 19.39 -11.84
C ILE A 637 -14.12 18.46 -12.58
N ASN A 638 -14.42 17.17 -12.58
CA ASN A 638 -13.65 16.21 -13.35
C ASN A 638 -14.55 15.11 -13.92
N ALA A 639 -14.08 14.49 -15.01
CA ALA A 639 -14.67 13.30 -15.60
C ALA A 639 -13.56 12.44 -16.19
N GLY A 640 -13.76 11.13 -16.19
CA GLY A 640 -12.77 10.20 -16.70
C GLY A 640 -13.35 8.91 -17.25
N VAL A 641 -12.52 8.23 -18.01
CA VAL A 641 -12.79 6.91 -18.59
C VAL A 641 -11.62 6.01 -18.28
N ASN A 642 -11.88 4.93 -17.58
CA ASN A 642 -10.91 3.86 -17.38
C ASN A 642 -11.08 2.78 -18.45
N ASN A 643 -9.97 2.12 -18.79
CA ASN A 643 -9.94 1.06 -19.81
C ASN A 643 -10.65 1.49 -21.10
N ILE A 644 -10.14 2.55 -21.74
CA ILE A 644 -10.75 3.23 -22.91
C ILE A 644 -11.08 2.24 -24.03
N PHE A 645 -10.22 1.24 -24.24
CA PHE A 645 -10.34 0.28 -25.34
C PHE A 645 -11.11 -0.98 -24.95
N ASP A 646 -11.64 -1.06 -23.72
CA ASP A 646 -12.39 -2.21 -23.22
C ASP A 646 -11.60 -3.53 -23.30
N THR A 647 -10.31 -3.45 -22.97
CA THR A 647 -9.42 -4.60 -22.98
C THR A 647 -9.83 -5.59 -21.89
N ASN A 648 -10.02 -6.88 -22.25
CA ASN A 648 -10.12 -7.95 -21.26
C ASN A 648 -8.71 -8.33 -20.80
N TYR A 649 -8.46 -8.33 -19.48
CA TYR A 649 -7.14 -8.57 -18.92
C TYR A 649 -7.22 -9.16 -17.51
N ALA A 650 -6.22 -9.95 -17.14
CA ALA A 650 -6.04 -10.46 -15.79
C ALA A 650 -5.34 -9.41 -14.92
N GLN A 651 -6.09 -8.72 -14.08
CA GLN A 651 -5.54 -7.73 -13.14
C GLN A 651 -4.72 -8.40 -12.03
N SER A 652 -5.07 -9.63 -11.67
CA SER A 652 -4.33 -10.48 -10.74
C SER A 652 -4.44 -11.94 -11.16
N VAL A 653 -3.53 -12.77 -10.64
CA VAL A 653 -3.53 -14.22 -10.85
C VAL A 653 -3.39 -14.97 -9.54
N LEU A 654 -4.12 -16.07 -9.38
CA LEU A 654 -3.94 -17.02 -8.29
C LEU A 654 -2.92 -18.07 -8.73
N ILE A 655 -1.70 -17.97 -8.19
CA ILE A 655 -0.61 -18.86 -8.54
C ILE A 655 -0.84 -20.27 -8.00
N ASN A 656 -0.40 -21.28 -8.77
CA ASN A 656 -0.49 -22.71 -8.41
C ASN A 656 -1.89 -23.13 -7.96
N ALA A 657 -2.96 -22.52 -8.51
CA ALA A 657 -4.32 -22.93 -8.19
C ALA A 657 -4.55 -24.37 -8.59
N VAL A 658 -5.27 -25.12 -7.75
CA VAL A 658 -5.60 -26.53 -7.95
C VAL A 658 -7.10 -26.64 -8.21
N GLY A 659 -7.48 -27.48 -9.17
CA GLY A 659 -8.89 -27.85 -9.37
C GLY A 659 -9.30 -28.94 -8.38
N PHE A 660 -10.44 -28.77 -7.73
CA PHE A 660 -11.01 -29.75 -6.81
C PHE A 660 -12.26 -30.40 -7.42
N GLY A 661 -12.49 -31.68 -7.12
CA GLY A 661 -13.67 -32.40 -7.59
C GLY A 661 -13.78 -32.52 -9.13
N GLY A 662 -12.64 -32.44 -9.86
CA GLY A 662 -12.63 -32.47 -11.32
C GLY A 662 -12.90 -31.12 -12.00
N ALA A 663 -13.06 -30.05 -11.24
CA ALA A 663 -13.20 -28.70 -11.79
C ALA A 663 -11.87 -28.18 -12.33
N GLN A 664 -11.94 -27.29 -13.32
CA GLN A 664 -10.74 -26.59 -13.83
C GLN A 664 -10.18 -25.65 -12.77
N PRO A 665 -8.83 -25.49 -12.69
CA PRO A 665 -8.20 -24.51 -11.80
C PRO A 665 -8.65 -23.10 -12.10
N ARG A 666 -8.89 -22.30 -11.08
CA ARG A 666 -9.30 -20.89 -11.16
C ARG A 666 -8.10 -19.99 -10.98
N TYR A 667 -7.50 -19.53 -12.05
CA TYR A 667 -6.27 -18.74 -12.03
C TYR A 667 -6.50 -17.22 -12.11
N TYR A 668 -7.63 -16.77 -12.70
CA TYR A 668 -7.75 -15.40 -13.19
C TYR A 668 -8.64 -14.53 -12.32
N TYR A 669 -8.16 -13.32 -12.00
CA TYR A 669 -8.96 -12.23 -11.49
C TYR A 669 -9.10 -11.17 -12.57
N PRO A 670 -10.27 -11.07 -13.23
CA PRO A 670 -10.49 -10.11 -14.31
C PRO A 670 -10.37 -8.67 -13.82
N GLY A 671 -9.71 -7.83 -14.62
CA GLY A 671 -9.75 -6.39 -14.46
C GLY A 671 -11.08 -5.81 -14.95
N ASN A 672 -11.41 -4.61 -14.49
CA ASN A 672 -12.65 -3.95 -14.88
C ASN A 672 -12.66 -3.61 -16.37
N GLY A 673 -13.78 -3.89 -17.03
CA GLY A 673 -14.10 -3.39 -18.37
C GLY A 673 -14.12 -1.87 -18.41
N ARG A 674 -14.42 -1.28 -19.58
CA ARG A 674 -14.54 0.18 -19.73
C ARG A 674 -15.58 0.74 -18.77
N ASN A 675 -15.14 1.73 -18.00
CA ASN A 675 -16.00 2.37 -17.01
C ASN A 675 -15.75 3.88 -16.93
N TYR A 676 -16.74 4.60 -16.42
CA TYR A 676 -16.79 6.05 -16.43
C TYR A 676 -16.95 6.58 -15.01
N PHE A 677 -16.42 7.77 -14.75
CA PHE A 677 -16.64 8.47 -13.50
C PHE A 677 -16.67 9.98 -13.71
N GLY A 678 -17.33 10.68 -12.80
CA GLY A 678 -17.37 12.14 -12.76
C GLY A 678 -17.39 12.63 -11.32
N GLY A 679 -16.72 13.75 -11.05
CA GLY A 679 -16.59 14.27 -9.71
C GLY A 679 -16.68 15.78 -9.62
N LEU A 680 -17.12 16.24 -8.46
CA LEU A 680 -17.19 17.64 -8.04
C LEU A 680 -16.37 17.81 -6.77
N GLN A 681 -15.56 18.85 -6.72
CA GLN A 681 -14.83 19.26 -5.52
C GLN A 681 -15.17 20.71 -5.18
N LEU A 682 -15.65 20.92 -3.97
CA LEU A 682 -15.89 22.25 -3.42
C LEU A 682 -14.90 22.51 -2.28
N ASN A 683 -14.20 23.63 -2.34
CA ASN A 683 -13.31 24.06 -1.26
C ASN A 683 -13.76 25.43 -0.78
N TYR A 684 -14.04 25.55 0.51
CA TYR A 684 -14.37 26.79 1.21
C TYR A 684 -13.24 27.15 2.18
N VAL A 685 -12.74 28.36 2.07
CA VAL A 685 -11.71 28.93 2.95
C VAL A 685 -12.38 29.97 3.84
N PHE A 686 -12.26 29.81 5.16
CA PHE A 686 -12.84 30.72 6.16
C PHE A 686 -12.03 32.01 6.28
#